data_b13d6efc52dd8255d89ade9907429c84
#
_entry.id   b13d6efc52dd8255d89ade9907429c84
#
_cell.length_a   1.000
_cell.length_b   1.000
_cell.length_c   1.000
_cell.angle_alpha   90.00
_cell.angle_beta   90.00
_cell.angle_gamma   90.00
#
_symmetry.space_group_name_H-M   'P 1'
#
loop_
_entity.id
_entity.type
_entity.pdbx_description
1 polymer ?
#
loop_
_entity_poly.entity_id
_entity_poly.type
_entity_poly.pdbx_seq_one_letter_code
_entity_poly.pdbx_strand_id
1 'polypeptide(L)'
;MRRHFVHFLWGSLLAILGLVFVFFISVWNGWVGYMPNMDELSNPIDKFASQVYSSDQQLIGTWNADNNNRVAIDYNGLSPHLVHALVATEDERFYEHSGIDFIALGRAVVKRGVMGQASAGGGSTITQQLAKQLFSEKAHSTVERLLQKPIEWIIAVKLERYFTKEEILAMYFNYFDFLHNAVGIKRAANVYFNKEPRKLTVTESAMLVGLCKNPSMFNPLRHPERCLQRRNVVLMQMVKSGYVTKDEYKELSQRPLGLHFTRSKPVSGAGDYFQAFLRQYMMAKKPERENYQLWQNRQFVLDSIAWEQDPLYGWCNKNTKRNGEPYNVNTDGLRIYTTIDTRMQQYAEESVRKHVGGYLQSQFNQAMHYKKNAPFSSNISRRTIKEILNRSCRQTLRYQRLKEQGATPDEIRRSFRTPHEMTLFTYHGDIDTVMTPIDSIRYYKSFLRSAFVCMDPHTGAVKAYVGGIDYQHFKYDVVMGGRRQVGSTIKPFLYALAMQNGMTPCTLAPNVQRTYGGWTPRNGSRARYGQEVPLRWALQQSNNWISAYLINLLGPSQFVNILHDFGLNNPDIDKNTSPVLCLGPCEASVGEMASAYTTFANGGIRCAPLFVTKIEDSHGNVIAKFQPLMTEVISEVSSYQMIDMLRAVIQGGTGSRLRYAYHLTADIGGKTGTTNNNSDGWFMGITPELVSGCWVGGEDRDIHFDHTSMGQGATTALPVWAYFMQRVYADKRLGYNQGTKFAIPAKFNPCETADTINVNGIQEEYF
;
A
#
# COMPACT_ATOMS: atom_id res chain seq x y z
N MET A 1 -43.89 -10.05 -64.19
CA MET A 1 -42.68 -9.42 -63.70
C MET A 1 -42.88 -8.51 -62.46
N ARG A 2 -43.74 -7.49 -62.46
CA ARG A 2 -43.95 -6.60 -61.30
C ARG A 2 -44.40 -7.31 -60.00
N ARG A 3 -45.35 -8.28 -60.04
CA ARG A 3 -45.80 -9.03 -58.85
C ARG A 3 -44.67 -9.88 -58.23
N HIS A 4 -43.87 -10.57 -59.02
CA HIS A 4 -42.76 -11.38 -58.50
C HIS A 4 -41.66 -10.52 -57.89
N PHE A 5 -41.40 -9.33 -58.42
CA PHE A 5 -40.45 -8.36 -57.85
C PHE A 5 -40.92 -7.81 -56.51
N VAL A 6 -42.22 -7.51 -56.39
CA VAL A 6 -42.81 -7.06 -55.11
C VAL A 6 -42.78 -8.18 -54.07
N HIS A 7 -43.10 -9.43 -54.42
CA HIS A 7 -42.97 -10.57 -53.49
C HIS A 7 -41.54 -10.84 -53.10
N PHE A 8 -40.57 -10.68 -53.99
CA PHE A 8 -39.16 -10.79 -53.69
C PHE A 8 -38.71 -9.68 -52.70
N LEU A 9 -39.14 -8.45 -52.91
CA LEU A 9 -38.83 -7.35 -51.97
C LEU A 9 -39.42 -7.58 -50.59
N TRP A 10 -40.71 -8.01 -50.50
CA TRP A 10 -41.32 -8.36 -49.23
C TRP A 10 -40.65 -9.59 -48.58
N GLY A 11 -40.31 -10.60 -49.33
CA GLY A 11 -39.57 -11.76 -48.82
C GLY A 11 -38.17 -11.39 -48.29
N SER A 12 -37.46 -10.56 -49.04
CA SER A 12 -36.17 -10.03 -48.59
C SER A 12 -36.28 -9.16 -47.34
N LEU A 13 -37.29 -8.29 -47.25
CA LEU A 13 -37.51 -7.48 -46.06
C LEU A 13 -37.85 -8.33 -44.83
N LEU A 14 -38.73 -9.34 -44.98
CA LEU A 14 -39.07 -10.27 -43.90
C LEU A 14 -37.90 -11.11 -43.45
N ALA A 15 -37.05 -11.56 -44.42
CA ALA A 15 -35.81 -12.30 -44.10
C ALA A 15 -34.84 -11.41 -43.33
N ILE A 16 -34.64 -10.16 -43.73
CA ILE A 16 -33.77 -9.20 -43.01
C ILE A 16 -34.32 -8.93 -41.60
N LEU A 17 -35.60 -8.71 -41.45
CA LEU A 17 -36.25 -8.51 -40.14
C LEU A 17 -36.12 -9.75 -39.25
N GLY A 18 -36.26 -10.98 -39.85
CA GLY A 18 -36.01 -12.22 -39.12
C GLY A 18 -34.56 -12.40 -38.67
N LEU A 19 -33.58 -12.05 -39.49
CA LEU A 19 -32.17 -12.07 -39.14
C LEU A 19 -31.84 -11.07 -38.01
N VAL A 20 -32.39 -9.85 -38.09
CA VAL A 20 -32.23 -8.84 -37.06
C VAL A 20 -32.84 -9.31 -35.72
N PHE A 21 -34.01 -9.94 -35.78
CA PHE A 21 -34.68 -10.48 -34.59
C PHE A 21 -33.89 -11.62 -33.95
N VAL A 22 -33.39 -12.56 -34.74
CA VAL A 22 -32.50 -13.65 -34.26
C VAL A 22 -31.22 -13.10 -33.69
N PHE A 23 -30.62 -12.08 -34.29
CA PHE A 23 -29.46 -11.40 -33.78
C PHE A 23 -29.71 -10.77 -32.41
N PHE A 24 -30.82 -10.04 -32.21
CA PHE A 24 -31.16 -9.46 -30.90
C PHE A 24 -31.44 -10.53 -29.84
N ILE A 25 -32.06 -11.67 -30.21
CA ILE A 25 -32.24 -12.81 -29.29
C ILE A 25 -30.88 -13.39 -28.88
N SER A 26 -29.95 -13.54 -29.84
CA SER A 26 -28.59 -14.03 -29.56
C SER A 26 -27.83 -13.12 -28.63
N VAL A 27 -27.93 -11.80 -28.79
CA VAL A 27 -27.35 -10.81 -27.87
C VAL A 27 -28.03 -10.87 -26.50
N TRP A 28 -29.37 -10.99 -26.47
CA TRP A 28 -30.14 -11.08 -25.21
C TRP A 28 -29.73 -12.28 -24.35
N ASN A 29 -29.43 -13.41 -24.98
CA ASN A 29 -28.99 -14.63 -24.32
C ASN A 29 -27.46 -14.68 -24.06
N GLY A 30 -26.71 -13.64 -24.42
CA GLY A 30 -25.26 -13.59 -24.21
C GLY A 30 -24.45 -14.47 -25.16
N TRP A 31 -25.02 -14.93 -26.29
CA TRP A 31 -24.30 -15.69 -27.30
C TRP A 31 -23.41 -14.81 -28.19
N VAL A 32 -23.70 -13.53 -28.24
CA VAL A 32 -22.95 -12.51 -28.97
C VAL A 32 -22.59 -11.38 -28.00
N GLY A 33 -21.33 -11.38 -27.56
CA GLY A 33 -20.80 -10.39 -26.63
C GLY A 33 -21.17 -10.64 -25.16
N TYR A 34 -20.57 -9.86 -24.26
CA TYR A 34 -20.85 -9.95 -22.82
C TYR A 34 -22.22 -9.38 -22.49
N MET A 35 -23.05 -10.17 -21.83
CA MET A 35 -24.34 -9.76 -21.31
C MET A 35 -24.39 -9.99 -19.80
N PRO A 36 -24.46 -8.93 -18.98
CA PRO A 36 -24.51 -9.05 -17.53
C PRO A 36 -25.75 -9.83 -17.09
N ASN A 37 -25.57 -10.67 -16.06
CA ASN A 37 -26.66 -11.40 -15.45
C ASN A 37 -27.54 -10.47 -14.57
N MET A 38 -28.67 -10.98 -14.05
CA MET A 38 -29.63 -10.16 -13.28
C MET A 38 -29.02 -9.63 -11.98
N ASP A 39 -28.20 -10.43 -11.34
CA ASP A 39 -27.54 -10.03 -10.09
C ASP A 39 -26.49 -8.95 -10.33
N GLU A 40 -25.78 -8.96 -11.45
CA GLU A 40 -24.84 -7.92 -11.86
C GLU A 40 -25.51 -6.61 -12.22
N LEU A 41 -26.70 -6.67 -12.78
CA LEU A 41 -27.50 -5.50 -13.10
C LEU A 41 -28.13 -4.87 -11.84
N SER A 42 -28.55 -5.69 -10.87
CA SER A 42 -29.19 -5.19 -9.64
C SER A 42 -28.24 -4.44 -8.71
N ASN A 43 -26.92 -4.68 -8.82
CA ASN A 43 -25.92 -4.05 -7.95
C ASN A 43 -24.62 -3.74 -8.69
N PRO A 44 -24.62 -2.85 -9.69
CA PRO A 44 -23.46 -2.58 -10.52
C PRO A 44 -22.35 -1.85 -9.76
N ILE A 45 -22.66 -1.19 -8.64
CA ILE A 45 -21.74 -0.33 -7.91
C ILE A 45 -20.86 -1.13 -6.95
N ASP A 46 -21.39 -2.15 -6.28
CA ASP A 46 -20.70 -2.86 -5.21
C ASP A 46 -19.97 -4.14 -5.66
N LYS A 47 -20.21 -4.61 -6.89
CA LYS A 47 -19.73 -5.92 -7.35
C LYS A 47 -18.27 -5.96 -7.83
N PHE A 48 -17.71 -4.84 -8.24
CA PHE A 48 -16.40 -4.87 -8.91
C PHE A 48 -15.25 -4.34 -8.07
N ALA A 49 -15.52 -3.60 -7.01
CA ALA A 49 -14.47 -3.10 -6.12
C ALA A 49 -14.40 -3.94 -4.85
N SER A 50 -13.26 -4.56 -4.58
CA SER A 50 -13.07 -5.25 -3.31
C SER A 50 -12.92 -4.27 -2.15
N GLN A 51 -13.52 -4.61 -1.03
CA GLN A 51 -13.52 -3.82 0.20
C GLN A 51 -12.54 -4.42 1.20
N VAL A 52 -11.73 -3.59 1.81
CA VAL A 52 -10.74 -4.00 2.81
C VAL A 52 -11.15 -3.48 4.17
N TYR A 53 -11.37 -4.37 5.10
CA TYR A 53 -11.82 -4.07 6.45
C TYR A 53 -10.68 -4.32 7.46
N SER A 54 -10.61 -3.47 8.46
CA SER A 54 -9.75 -3.63 9.63
C SER A 54 -10.32 -4.65 10.63
N SER A 55 -9.55 -5.00 11.66
CA SER A 55 -10.00 -5.88 12.74
C SER A 55 -11.12 -5.26 13.59
N ASP A 56 -11.17 -3.93 13.69
CA ASP A 56 -12.24 -3.15 14.30
C ASP A 56 -13.39 -2.82 13.31
N GLN A 57 -13.48 -3.58 12.21
CA GLN A 57 -14.53 -3.55 11.19
C GLN A 57 -14.74 -2.20 10.49
N GLN A 58 -13.72 -1.35 10.47
CA GLN A 58 -13.74 -0.12 9.68
C GLN A 58 -13.32 -0.40 8.24
N LEU A 59 -13.97 0.23 7.28
CA LEU A 59 -13.55 0.18 5.89
C LEU A 59 -12.28 1.02 5.72
N ILE A 60 -11.14 0.37 5.51
CA ILE A 60 -9.83 1.02 5.36
C ILE A 60 -9.43 1.25 3.91
N GLY A 61 -10.05 0.54 2.96
CA GLY A 61 -9.75 0.71 1.55
C GLY A 61 -10.74 0.02 0.62
N THR A 62 -10.71 0.47 -0.62
CA THR A 62 -11.49 -0.13 -1.71
C THR A 62 -10.58 -0.32 -2.91
N TRP A 63 -10.48 -1.55 -3.41
CA TRP A 63 -9.62 -1.90 -4.54
C TRP A 63 -10.46 -2.08 -5.81
N ASN A 64 -10.15 -1.30 -6.82
CA ASN A 64 -10.74 -1.41 -8.15
C ASN A 64 -9.65 -1.35 -9.23
N ALA A 65 -10.02 -1.65 -10.47
CA ALA A 65 -9.10 -1.68 -11.60
C ALA A 65 -8.41 -0.32 -11.86
N ASP A 66 -9.10 0.77 -11.53
CA ASP A 66 -8.66 2.15 -11.86
C ASP A 66 -7.98 2.91 -10.70
N ASN A 67 -7.73 2.27 -9.56
CA ASN A 67 -7.22 2.94 -8.33
C ASN A 67 -8.06 4.13 -7.83
N ASN A 68 -9.35 4.18 -8.17
CA ASN A 68 -10.22 5.29 -7.88
C ASN A 68 -11.13 4.99 -6.68
N ASN A 69 -10.90 5.62 -5.56
CA ASN A 69 -11.81 5.64 -4.41
C ASN A 69 -13.09 6.40 -4.78
N ARG A 70 -14.08 5.72 -5.33
CA ARG A 70 -15.40 6.29 -5.64
C ARG A 70 -16.18 6.45 -4.36
N VAL A 71 -16.73 7.65 -4.13
CA VAL A 71 -17.70 7.89 -3.07
C VAL A 71 -19.05 8.06 -3.74
N ALA A 72 -19.87 7.02 -3.69
CA ALA A 72 -21.22 7.07 -4.23
C ALA A 72 -22.10 8.06 -3.46
N ILE A 73 -22.94 8.77 -4.16
CA ILE A 73 -24.01 9.60 -3.61
C ILE A 73 -25.35 9.20 -4.23
N ASP A 74 -26.41 9.36 -3.48
CA ASP A 74 -27.76 9.19 -3.95
C ASP A 74 -28.25 10.42 -4.77
N TYR A 75 -29.43 10.30 -5.36
CA TYR A 75 -30.00 11.38 -6.14
C TYR A 75 -30.21 12.68 -5.33
N ASN A 76 -30.56 12.57 -4.05
CA ASN A 76 -30.76 13.72 -3.16
C ASN A 76 -29.47 14.48 -2.85
N GLY A 77 -28.33 13.84 -3.04
CA GLY A 77 -27.00 14.46 -2.94
C GLY A 77 -26.60 15.28 -4.17
N LEU A 78 -27.34 15.18 -5.29
CA LEU A 78 -27.07 15.93 -6.52
C LEU A 78 -27.70 17.34 -6.46
N SER A 79 -27.06 18.33 -7.11
CA SER A 79 -27.67 19.63 -7.38
C SER A 79 -28.76 19.48 -8.45
N PRO A 80 -29.93 20.09 -8.27
CA PRO A 80 -30.94 20.13 -9.33
C PRO A 80 -30.42 20.74 -10.65
N HIS A 81 -29.51 21.70 -10.56
CA HIS A 81 -28.86 22.31 -11.73
C HIS A 81 -27.99 21.31 -12.50
N LEU A 82 -27.38 20.36 -11.80
CA LEU A 82 -26.56 19.33 -12.42
C LEU A 82 -27.43 18.36 -13.21
N VAL A 83 -28.55 17.92 -12.63
CA VAL A 83 -29.56 17.06 -13.27
C VAL A 83 -30.12 17.73 -14.49
N HIS A 84 -30.60 18.98 -14.37
CA HIS A 84 -31.14 19.75 -15.47
C HIS A 84 -30.15 19.97 -16.61
N ALA A 85 -28.89 20.25 -16.29
CA ALA A 85 -27.82 20.42 -17.28
C ALA A 85 -27.58 19.11 -18.07
N LEU A 86 -27.55 17.94 -17.38
CA LEU A 86 -27.32 16.65 -18.02
C LEU A 86 -28.50 16.29 -18.94
N VAL A 87 -29.71 16.34 -18.42
CA VAL A 87 -30.93 16.00 -19.18
C VAL A 87 -31.08 16.91 -20.40
N ALA A 88 -30.96 18.23 -20.23
CA ALA A 88 -31.06 19.18 -21.33
C ALA A 88 -29.98 18.99 -22.43
N THR A 89 -28.79 18.46 -22.05
CA THR A 89 -27.69 18.39 -22.99
C THR A 89 -27.54 17.03 -23.67
N GLU A 90 -27.74 15.95 -22.93
CA GLU A 90 -27.43 14.58 -23.40
C GLU A 90 -28.72 13.83 -23.81
N ASP A 91 -29.88 14.11 -23.14
CA ASP A 91 -31.08 13.35 -23.33
C ASP A 91 -32.34 14.13 -22.91
N GLU A 92 -32.76 15.06 -23.75
CA GLU A 92 -33.88 15.99 -23.48
C GLU A 92 -35.21 15.28 -23.10
N ARG A 93 -35.41 14.06 -23.64
CA ARG A 93 -36.61 13.24 -23.40
C ARG A 93 -36.37 12.06 -22.45
N PHE A 94 -35.38 12.17 -21.58
CA PHE A 94 -34.97 11.11 -20.66
C PHE A 94 -36.12 10.48 -19.89
N TYR A 95 -37.09 11.28 -19.46
CA TYR A 95 -38.26 10.83 -18.69
C TYR A 95 -39.38 10.22 -19.54
N GLU A 96 -39.27 10.26 -20.89
CA GLU A 96 -40.31 9.83 -21.80
C GLU A 96 -40.09 8.46 -22.44
N HIS A 97 -38.90 7.89 -22.29
CA HIS A 97 -38.53 6.59 -22.89
C HIS A 97 -37.98 5.62 -21.85
N SER A 98 -37.89 4.33 -22.22
CA SER A 98 -37.35 3.23 -21.37
C SER A 98 -36.05 2.70 -21.92
N GLY A 99 -34.95 3.50 -21.85
CA GLY A 99 -33.61 3.15 -22.24
C GLY A 99 -33.22 3.44 -23.69
N ILE A 100 -34.21 3.45 -24.63
CA ILE A 100 -33.99 3.78 -26.04
C ILE A 100 -34.97 4.87 -26.48
N ASP A 101 -34.44 5.99 -26.98
CA ASP A 101 -35.23 7.02 -27.62
C ASP A 101 -35.31 6.79 -29.14
N PHE A 102 -36.35 6.08 -29.58
CA PHE A 102 -36.59 5.78 -31.00
C PHE A 102 -36.79 7.01 -31.88
N ILE A 103 -37.34 8.10 -31.32
CA ILE A 103 -37.58 9.36 -32.07
C ILE A 103 -36.26 10.10 -32.26
N ALA A 104 -35.39 10.16 -31.23
CA ALA A 104 -34.06 10.73 -31.37
C ALA A 104 -33.17 9.89 -32.31
N LEU A 105 -33.28 8.54 -32.24
CA LEU A 105 -32.58 7.63 -33.13
C LEU A 105 -32.99 7.85 -34.59
N GLY A 106 -34.33 7.89 -34.89
CA GLY A 106 -34.86 8.18 -36.22
C GLY A 106 -34.40 9.53 -36.76
N ARG A 107 -34.45 10.59 -35.93
CA ARG A 107 -33.97 11.93 -36.25
C ARG A 107 -32.43 11.91 -36.56
N ALA A 108 -31.64 11.17 -35.80
CA ALA A 108 -30.20 11.07 -36.03
C ALA A 108 -29.87 10.35 -37.33
N VAL A 109 -30.60 9.28 -37.67
CA VAL A 109 -30.44 8.53 -38.93
C VAL A 109 -30.76 9.40 -40.14
N VAL A 110 -31.89 10.13 -40.10
CA VAL A 110 -32.28 11.04 -41.19
C VAL A 110 -31.30 12.19 -41.36
N LYS A 111 -30.94 12.89 -40.29
CA LYS A 111 -30.07 14.07 -40.38
C LYS A 111 -28.62 13.71 -40.74
N ARG A 112 -28.06 12.66 -40.19
CA ARG A 112 -26.70 12.23 -40.49
C ARG A 112 -26.58 11.36 -41.74
N GLY A 113 -27.52 10.39 -41.90
CA GLY A 113 -27.46 9.43 -43.00
C GLY A 113 -27.96 10.00 -44.33
N VAL A 114 -29.03 10.80 -44.30
CA VAL A 114 -29.64 11.33 -45.52
C VAL A 114 -29.21 12.75 -45.85
N MET A 115 -29.09 13.62 -44.81
CA MET A 115 -28.76 15.03 -45.01
C MET A 115 -27.28 15.38 -44.81
N GLY A 116 -26.39 14.41 -44.46
CA GLY A 116 -24.97 14.61 -44.30
C GLY A 116 -24.55 15.59 -43.20
N GLN A 117 -25.48 15.95 -42.26
CA GLN A 117 -25.20 16.94 -41.21
C GLN A 117 -24.44 16.26 -40.04
N ALA A 118 -23.09 16.28 -40.07
CA ALA A 118 -22.23 15.73 -39.03
C ALA A 118 -22.46 16.36 -37.62
N SER A 119 -23.01 17.57 -37.55
CA SER A 119 -23.29 18.33 -36.31
C SER A 119 -24.66 17.99 -35.66
N ALA A 120 -25.49 17.16 -36.30
CA ALA A 120 -26.76 16.76 -35.73
C ALA A 120 -26.56 15.95 -34.43
N GLY A 121 -27.23 16.32 -33.36
CA GLY A 121 -27.08 15.72 -32.00
C GLY A 121 -27.10 14.18 -31.98
N GLY A 122 -26.48 13.57 -30.99
CA GLY A 122 -26.39 12.10 -30.83
C GLY A 122 -27.78 11.49 -30.57
N GLY A 123 -27.99 10.24 -31.00
CA GLY A 123 -29.16 9.44 -30.69
C GLY A 123 -28.97 8.48 -29.51
N SER A 124 -27.93 8.65 -28.70
CA SER A 124 -27.67 7.81 -27.53
C SER A 124 -28.27 8.44 -26.27
N THR A 125 -28.97 7.66 -25.48
CA THR A 125 -29.60 8.09 -24.22
C THR A 125 -28.60 8.07 -23.07
N ILE A 126 -28.93 8.75 -21.94
CA ILE A 126 -28.13 8.71 -20.70
C ILE A 126 -27.96 7.27 -20.23
N THR A 127 -29.02 6.45 -20.27
CA THR A 127 -28.98 5.05 -19.86
C THR A 127 -28.07 4.19 -20.75
N GLN A 128 -28.04 4.47 -22.07
CA GLN A 128 -27.08 3.81 -22.98
C GLN A 128 -25.64 4.23 -22.71
N GLN A 129 -25.41 5.50 -22.36
CA GLN A 129 -24.07 5.96 -21.96
C GLN A 129 -23.63 5.31 -20.65
N LEU A 130 -24.55 5.16 -19.68
CA LEU A 130 -24.30 4.44 -18.44
C LEU A 130 -24.00 2.96 -18.71
N ALA A 131 -24.81 2.26 -19.52
CA ALA A 131 -24.57 0.87 -19.92
C ALA A 131 -23.18 0.68 -20.53
N LYS A 132 -22.77 1.62 -21.38
CA LYS A 132 -21.42 1.63 -21.94
C LYS A 132 -20.32 1.82 -20.88
N GLN A 133 -20.51 2.72 -19.93
CA GLN A 133 -19.54 2.97 -18.86
C GLN A 133 -19.37 1.76 -17.92
N LEU A 134 -20.45 1.04 -17.66
CA LEU A 134 -20.48 -0.08 -16.72
C LEU A 134 -20.00 -1.41 -17.31
N PHE A 135 -20.35 -1.68 -18.59
CA PHE A 135 -20.28 -3.02 -19.15
C PHE A 135 -19.58 -3.12 -20.50
N SER A 136 -19.08 -2.02 -21.10
CA SER A 136 -18.42 -2.08 -22.40
C SER A 136 -16.92 -1.84 -22.29
N GLU A 137 -16.12 -2.77 -22.79
CA GLU A 137 -14.68 -2.60 -22.98
C GLU A 137 -14.36 -1.63 -24.15
N LYS A 138 -13.14 -1.12 -24.17
CA LYS A 138 -12.69 -0.26 -25.30
C LYS A 138 -12.62 -1.09 -26.59
N ALA A 139 -13.47 -0.77 -27.56
CA ALA A 139 -13.43 -1.40 -28.88
C ALA A 139 -12.10 -1.12 -29.59
N HIS A 140 -11.44 -2.17 -30.05
CA HIS A 140 -10.19 -2.10 -30.82
C HIS A 140 -10.42 -1.95 -32.34
N SER A 141 -11.66 -2.19 -32.82
CA SER A 141 -12.01 -2.10 -34.23
C SER A 141 -13.37 -1.42 -34.45
N THR A 142 -13.60 -0.95 -35.69
CA THR A 142 -14.89 -0.35 -36.09
C THR A 142 -16.03 -1.39 -36.06
N VAL A 143 -15.72 -2.64 -36.36
CA VAL A 143 -16.71 -3.75 -36.36
C VAL A 143 -17.14 -4.08 -34.93
N GLU A 144 -16.21 -4.18 -33.99
CA GLU A 144 -16.52 -4.34 -32.55
C GLU A 144 -17.43 -3.21 -32.04
N ARG A 145 -17.14 -1.99 -32.45
CA ARG A 145 -17.93 -0.81 -32.04
C ARG A 145 -19.37 -0.85 -32.57
N LEU A 146 -19.58 -1.42 -33.75
CA LEU A 146 -20.92 -1.65 -34.33
C LEU A 146 -21.68 -2.74 -33.57
N LEU A 147 -20.99 -3.81 -33.18
CA LEU A 147 -21.58 -4.92 -32.40
C LEU A 147 -21.87 -4.54 -30.94
N GLN A 148 -21.13 -3.59 -30.37
CA GLN A 148 -21.38 -3.10 -29.02
C GLN A 148 -22.70 -2.32 -28.88
N LYS A 149 -23.18 -1.64 -29.93
CA LYS A 149 -24.38 -0.82 -29.85
C LYS A 149 -25.67 -1.59 -29.50
N PRO A 150 -25.98 -2.72 -30.13
CA PRO A 150 -27.11 -3.56 -29.74
C PRO A 150 -27.01 -4.07 -28.28
N ILE A 151 -25.80 -4.37 -27.82
CA ILE A 151 -25.54 -4.79 -26.43
C ILE A 151 -25.86 -3.65 -25.46
N GLU A 152 -25.34 -2.44 -25.73
CA GLU A 152 -25.64 -1.22 -24.95
C GLU A 152 -27.16 -0.96 -24.88
N TRP A 153 -27.90 -1.17 -25.98
CA TRP A 153 -29.35 -0.98 -26.03
C TRP A 153 -30.10 -1.98 -25.13
N ILE A 154 -29.74 -3.25 -25.18
CA ILE A 154 -30.37 -4.30 -24.36
C ILE A 154 -30.08 -4.06 -22.88
N ILE A 155 -28.82 -3.72 -22.54
CA ILE A 155 -28.43 -3.40 -21.17
C ILE A 155 -29.19 -2.15 -20.67
N ALA A 156 -29.32 -1.11 -21.50
CA ALA A 156 -30.05 0.10 -21.14
C ALA A 156 -31.54 -0.20 -20.84
N VAL A 157 -32.20 -1.02 -21.66
CA VAL A 157 -33.57 -1.45 -21.40
C VAL A 157 -33.69 -2.28 -20.12
N LYS A 158 -32.71 -3.16 -19.86
CA LYS A 158 -32.69 -3.92 -18.62
C LYS A 158 -32.47 -3.01 -17.39
N LEU A 159 -31.53 -2.04 -17.44
CA LEU A 159 -31.32 -1.07 -16.36
C LEU A 159 -32.59 -0.29 -16.03
N GLU A 160 -33.34 0.21 -17.03
CA GLU A 160 -34.61 0.95 -16.84
C GLU A 160 -35.75 0.10 -16.24
N ARG A 161 -35.62 -1.23 -16.24
CA ARG A 161 -36.54 -2.13 -15.54
C ARG A 161 -36.28 -2.28 -14.06
N TYR A 162 -35.02 -2.10 -13.65
CA TYR A 162 -34.57 -2.34 -12.28
C TYR A 162 -34.36 -1.06 -11.49
N PHE A 163 -34.00 0.03 -12.16
CA PHE A 163 -33.68 1.31 -11.53
C PHE A 163 -34.63 2.41 -11.96
N THR A 164 -35.00 3.26 -11.03
CA THR A 164 -35.69 4.49 -11.30
C THR A 164 -34.83 5.46 -12.12
N LYS A 165 -35.47 6.44 -12.76
CA LYS A 165 -34.73 7.50 -13.48
C LYS A 165 -33.76 8.25 -12.59
N GLU A 166 -34.12 8.49 -11.35
CA GLU A 166 -33.27 9.15 -10.34
C GLU A 166 -32.03 8.31 -9.99
N GLU A 167 -32.20 7.01 -9.78
CA GLU A 167 -31.06 6.09 -9.53
C GLU A 167 -30.14 6.03 -10.74
N ILE A 168 -30.64 5.99 -11.97
CA ILE A 168 -29.86 6.00 -13.20
C ILE A 168 -29.03 7.29 -13.30
N LEU A 169 -29.60 8.45 -12.97
CA LEU A 169 -28.87 9.72 -12.95
C LEU A 169 -27.78 9.73 -11.89
N ALA A 170 -28.09 9.24 -10.69
CA ALA A 170 -27.10 9.11 -9.62
C ALA A 170 -25.95 8.19 -10.03
N MET A 171 -26.25 7.01 -10.60
CA MET A 171 -25.26 6.09 -11.13
C MET A 171 -24.42 6.75 -12.22
N TYR A 172 -24.99 7.41 -13.20
CA TYR A 172 -24.27 8.09 -14.28
C TYR A 172 -23.18 9.02 -13.72
N PHE A 173 -23.55 9.87 -12.77
CA PHE A 173 -22.63 10.82 -12.16
C PHE A 173 -21.61 10.17 -11.23
N ASN A 174 -21.94 9.07 -10.58
CA ASN A 174 -21.01 8.34 -9.73
C ASN A 174 -19.93 7.58 -10.52
N TYR A 175 -20.23 7.22 -11.76
CA TYR A 175 -19.29 6.44 -12.60
C TYR A 175 -18.45 7.27 -13.53
N PHE A 176 -18.85 8.51 -13.83
CA PHE A 176 -18.14 9.31 -14.81
C PHE A 176 -16.76 9.77 -14.33
N ASP A 177 -15.72 9.61 -15.19
CA ASP A 177 -14.37 10.10 -14.92
C ASP A 177 -14.21 11.54 -15.41
N PHE A 178 -14.12 12.48 -14.47
CA PHE A 178 -13.94 13.90 -14.72
C PHE A 178 -12.45 14.32 -14.84
N LEU A 179 -11.52 13.36 -14.98
CA LEU A 179 -10.06 13.53 -14.95
C LEU A 179 -9.50 13.98 -13.59
N HIS A 180 -8.16 14.13 -13.55
CA HIS A 180 -7.43 14.56 -12.33
C HIS A 180 -7.74 13.72 -11.07
N ASN A 181 -7.94 12.40 -11.24
CA ASN A 181 -8.38 11.47 -10.20
C ASN A 181 -9.76 11.82 -9.61
N ALA A 182 -10.57 12.58 -10.34
CA ALA A 182 -11.93 12.93 -9.95
C ALA A 182 -12.94 12.00 -10.60
N VAL A 183 -12.96 10.71 -10.19
CA VAL A 183 -14.00 9.77 -10.62
C VAL A 183 -15.20 9.89 -9.70
N GLY A 184 -16.35 10.12 -10.30
CA GLY A 184 -17.62 10.44 -9.64
C GLY A 184 -17.75 11.92 -9.27
N ILE A 185 -19.01 12.35 -9.27
CA ILE A 185 -19.38 13.76 -9.12
C ILE A 185 -18.99 14.34 -7.76
N LYS A 186 -19.01 13.56 -6.68
CA LYS A 186 -18.61 14.03 -5.35
C LYS A 186 -17.16 14.48 -5.35
N ARG A 187 -16.30 13.70 -5.99
CA ARG A 187 -14.89 14.06 -6.15
C ARG A 187 -14.70 15.22 -7.11
N ALA A 188 -15.40 15.21 -8.24
CA ALA A 188 -15.32 16.29 -9.21
C ALA A 188 -15.72 17.64 -8.60
N ALA A 189 -16.81 17.71 -7.87
CA ALA A 189 -17.24 18.92 -7.17
C ALA A 189 -16.21 19.42 -6.15
N ASN A 190 -15.59 18.48 -5.40
CA ASN A 190 -14.56 18.82 -4.45
C ASN A 190 -13.27 19.29 -5.15
N VAL A 191 -12.79 18.54 -6.16
CA VAL A 191 -11.53 18.80 -6.87
C VAL A 191 -11.56 20.13 -7.62
N TYR A 192 -12.66 20.42 -8.34
CA TYR A 192 -12.75 21.61 -9.19
C TYR A 192 -13.28 22.84 -8.47
N PHE A 193 -14.11 22.67 -7.42
CA PHE A 193 -14.83 23.78 -6.78
C PHE A 193 -14.75 23.78 -5.25
N ASN A 194 -14.14 22.76 -4.62
CA ASN A 194 -14.12 22.56 -3.17
C ASN A 194 -15.52 22.63 -2.53
N LYS A 195 -16.50 21.97 -3.17
CA LYS A 195 -17.91 21.97 -2.77
C LYS A 195 -18.49 20.56 -2.72
N GLU A 196 -19.55 20.39 -1.94
CA GLU A 196 -20.43 19.22 -2.05
C GLU A 196 -21.27 19.33 -3.33
N PRO A 197 -21.59 18.20 -4.02
CA PRO A 197 -22.34 18.22 -5.30
C PRO A 197 -23.67 18.95 -5.21
N ARG A 198 -24.39 18.86 -4.09
CA ARG A 198 -25.68 19.54 -3.86
C ARG A 198 -25.56 21.07 -3.89
N LYS A 199 -24.36 21.61 -3.61
CA LYS A 199 -24.09 23.06 -3.55
C LYS A 199 -23.52 23.63 -4.86
N LEU A 200 -23.46 22.84 -5.92
CA LEU A 200 -22.99 23.31 -7.23
C LEU A 200 -23.98 24.33 -7.84
N THR A 201 -23.45 25.43 -8.32
CA THR A 201 -24.21 26.46 -9.03
C THR A 201 -24.51 26.04 -10.47
N VAL A 202 -25.37 26.79 -11.15
CA VAL A 202 -25.73 26.55 -12.57
C VAL A 202 -24.50 26.49 -13.47
N THR A 203 -23.57 27.44 -13.33
CA THR A 203 -22.36 27.50 -14.16
C THR A 203 -21.38 26.38 -13.88
N GLU A 204 -21.19 26.00 -12.61
CA GLU A 204 -20.36 24.89 -12.20
C GLU A 204 -20.94 23.55 -12.68
N SER A 205 -22.25 23.36 -12.53
CA SER A 205 -22.97 22.19 -13.03
C SER A 205 -22.87 22.07 -14.56
N ALA A 206 -23.07 23.18 -15.28
CA ALA A 206 -22.91 23.21 -16.73
C ALA A 206 -21.48 22.93 -17.20
N MET A 207 -20.47 23.33 -16.43
CA MET A 207 -19.06 23.01 -16.74
C MET A 207 -18.83 21.50 -16.59
N LEU A 208 -19.24 20.89 -15.46
CA LEU A 208 -19.04 19.46 -15.23
C LEU A 208 -19.77 18.61 -16.26
N VAL A 209 -21.03 18.97 -16.61
CA VAL A 209 -21.77 18.29 -17.69
C VAL A 209 -21.09 18.51 -19.05
N GLY A 210 -20.48 19.66 -19.27
CA GLY A 210 -19.69 19.93 -20.47
C GLY A 210 -18.53 18.97 -20.64
N LEU A 211 -17.89 18.54 -19.55
CA LEU A 211 -16.83 17.53 -19.55
C LEU A 211 -17.33 16.15 -19.97
N CYS A 212 -18.61 15.82 -19.70
CA CYS A 212 -19.16 14.48 -20.02
C CYS A 212 -19.07 14.12 -21.51
N LYS A 213 -18.99 15.08 -22.39
CA LYS A 213 -18.82 14.83 -23.83
C LYS A 213 -17.44 14.31 -24.20
N ASN A 214 -16.38 14.94 -23.70
CA ASN A 214 -14.99 14.55 -23.88
C ASN A 214 -14.11 15.24 -22.83
N PRO A 215 -13.80 14.61 -21.70
CA PRO A 215 -13.06 15.23 -20.61
C PRO A 215 -11.68 15.76 -21.02
N SER A 216 -10.96 15.02 -21.87
CA SER A 216 -9.62 15.42 -22.31
C SER A 216 -9.62 16.67 -23.20
N MET A 217 -10.61 16.77 -24.08
CA MET A 217 -10.76 17.92 -25.00
C MET A 217 -11.19 19.19 -24.28
N PHE A 218 -12.08 19.07 -23.29
CA PHE A 218 -12.68 20.17 -22.54
C PHE A 218 -12.07 20.34 -21.15
N ASN A 219 -10.84 19.84 -20.94
CA ASN A 219 -10.12 19.94 -19.67
C ASN A 219 -9.98 21.41 -19.22
N PRO A 220 -10.56 21.81 -18.07
CA PRO A 220 -10.56 23.21 -17.66
C PRO A 220 -9.20 23.78 -17.30
N LEU A 221 -8.22 22.91 -16.97
CA LEU A 221 -6.86 23.30 -16.63
C LEU A 221 -5.94 23.41 -17.88
N ARG A 222 -6.16 22.51 -18.86
CA ARG A 222 -5.33 22.48 -20.08
C ARG A 222 -5.91 23.31 -21.21
N HIS A 223 -7.24 23.40 -21.30
CA HIS A 223 -7.97 24.05 -22.38
C HIS A 223 -9.13 24.90 -21.83
N PRO A 224 -8.86 25.94 -21.00
CA PRO A 224 -9.88 26.70 -20.29
C PRO A 224 -10.87 27.38 -21.26
N GLU A 225 -10.42 27.90 -22.38
CA GLU A 225 -11.29 28.54 -23.39
C GLU A 225 -12.26 27.53 -24.01
N ARG A 226 -11.80 26.36 -24.40
CA ARG A 226 -12.67 25.30 -24.95
C ARG A 226 -13.66 24.82 -23.92
N CYS A 227 -13.26 24.72 -22.66
CA CYS A 227 -14.12 24.37 -21.54
C CYS A 227 -15.20 25.43 -21.35
N LEU A 228 -14.83 26.72 -21.38
CA LEU A 228 -15.77 27.84 -21.28
C LEU A 228 -16.80 27.82 -22.42
N GLN A 229 -16.36 27.63 -23.65
CA GLN A 229 -17.26 27.49 -24.81
C GLN A 229 -18.20 26.31 -24.65
N ARG A 230 -17.70 25.16 -24.23
CA ARG A 230 -18.52 23.98 -24.02
C ARG A 230 -19.53 24.17 -22.89
N ARG A 231 -19.16 24.81 -21.76
CA ARG A 231 -20.08 25.23 -20.70
C ARG A 231 -21.21 26.08 -21.24
N ASN A 232 -20.90 27.06 -22.09
CA ASN A 232 -21.91 27.95 -22.65
C ASN A 232 -22.85 27.22 -23.62
N VAL A 233 -22.37 26.17 -24.31
CA VAL A 233 -23.26 25.27 -25.09
C VAL A 233 -24.21 24.53 -24.16
N VAL A 234 -23.80 24.03 -23.01
CA VAL A 234 -24.66 23.39 -22.02
C VAL A 234 -25.72 24.38 -21.50
N LEU A 235 -25.29 25.57 -21.12
CA LEU A 235 -26.23 26.64 -20.68
C LEU A 235 -27.28 26.96 -21.75
N MET A 236 -26.88 26.99 -23.04
CA MET A 236 -27.83 27.22 -24.14
C MET A 236 -28.82 26.06 -24.31
N GLN A 237 -28.43 24.82 -24.07
CA GLN A 237 -29.35 23.67 -24.04
C GLN A 237 -30.35 23.80 -22.86
N MET A 238 -29.87 24.23 -21.69
CA MET A 238 -30.73 24.51 -20.54
C MET A 238 -31.75 25.59 -20.83
N VAL A 239 -31.40 26.61 -21.65
CA VAL A 239 -32.36 27.63 -22.12
C VAL A 239 -33.42 27.01 -23.01
N LYS A 240 -33.03 26.14 -23.94
CA LYS A 240 -34.00 25.48 -24.86
C LYS A 240 -35.00 24.60 -24.10
N SER A 241 -34.55 23.92 -23.05
CA SER A 241 -35.37 23.07 -22.19
C SER A 241 -36.10 23.86 -21.07
N GLY A 242 -35.97 25.18 -21.03
CA GLY A 242 -36.69 26.04 -20.07
C GLY A 242 -36.18 26.06 -18.64
N TYR A 243 -34.99 25.49 -18.39
CA TYR A 243 -34.37 25.50 -17.06
C TYR A 243 -33.61 26.79 -16.72
N VAL A 244 -33.28 27.59 -17.74
CA VAL A 244 -32.58 28.88 -17.63
C VAL A 244 -33.28 29.85 -18.59
N THR A 245 -33.48 31.09 -18.17
CA THR A 245 -34.06 32.13 -19.04
C THR A 245 -32.99 32.70 -19.97
N LYS A 246 -33.39 33.39 -21.04
CA LYS A 246 -32.45 34.05 -21.98
C LYS A 246 -31.67 35.16 -21.31
N ASP A 247 -32.21 35.84 -20.33
CA ASP A 247 -31.52 36.93 -19.64
C ASP A 247 -30.53 36.40 -18.62
N GLU A 248 -30.85 35.35 -17.86
CA GLU A 248 -29.92 34.64 -17.04
C GLU A 248 -28.73 34.06 -17.87
N TYR A 249 -29.01 33.52 -19.06
CA TYR A 249 -27.97 33.03 -19.96
C TYR A 249 -26.96 34.16 -20.34
N LYS A 250 -27.43 35.34 -20.64
CA LYS A 250 -26.56 36.47 -20.98
C LYS A 250 -25.60 36.80 -19.86
N GLU A 251 -26.05 36.76 -18.63
CA GLU A 251 -25.22 36.97 -17.44
C GLU A 251 -24.29 35.78 -17.19
N LEU A 252 -24.85 34.55 -17.11
CA LEU A 252 -24.10 33.34 -16.76
C LEU A 252 -23.00 32.98 -17.78
N SER A 253 -23.25 33.27 -19.06
CA SER A 253 -22.26 33.01 -20.14
C SER A 253 -21.01 33.86 -20.07
N GLN A 254 -21.07 35.03 -19.44
CA GLN A 254 -19.95 35.97 -19.26
C GLN A 254 -19.10 35.64 -18.01
N ARG A 255 -19.63 34.83 -17.08
CA ARG A 255 -18.91 34.46 -15.85
C ARG A 255 -17.70 33.59 -16.18
N PRO A 256 -16.55 33.78 -15.51
CA PRO A 256 -15.40 32.87 -15.62
C PRO A 256 -15.76 31.48 -15.13
N LEU A 257 -14.87 30.49 -15.33
CA LEU A 257 -15.09 29.11 -14.88
C LEU A 257 -15.19 28.96 -13.36
N GLY A 258 -14.64 29.91 -12.59
CA GLY A 258 -14.76 29.91 -11.12
C GLY A 258 -14.08 28.73 -10.45
N LEU A 259 -12.97 28.24 -11.00
CA LEU A 259 -12.26 27.09 -10.48
C LEU A 259 -11.58 27.39 -9.15
N HIS A 260 -11.81 26.55 -8.17
CA HIS A 260 -11.06 26.44 -6.92
C HIS A 260 -10.36 25.07 -6.91
N PHE A 261 -9.47 24.86 -7.90
CA PHE A 261 -8.85 23.57 -8.13
C PHE A 261 -7.97 23.17 -6.96
N THR A 262 -8.37 22.09 -6.29
CA THR A 262 -7.57 21.43 -5.27
C THR A 262 -7.19 20.05 -5.82
N ARG A 263 -5.89 19.81 -6.01
CA ARG A 263 -5.44 18.50 -6.43
C ARG A 263 -5.94 17.48 -5.40
N SER A 264 -6.84 16.58 -5.81
CA SER A 264 -7.33 15.57 -4.87
C SER A 264 -6.13 14.75 -4.42
N LYS A 265 -5.77 14.89 -3.15
CA LYS A 265 -4.94 13.86 -2.51
C LYS A 265 -5.77 12.58 -2.62
N PRO A 266 -5.19 11.45 -3.02
CA PRO A 266 -5.85 10.19 -2.79
C PRO A 266 -6.33 10.23 -1.34
N VAL A 267 -7.56 9.85 -1.06
CA VAL A 267 -7.97 9.65 0.33
C VAL A 267 -7.00 8.58 0.82
N SER A 268 -5.95 9.01 1.52
CA SER A 268 -5.06 8.10 2.19
C SER A 268 -5.90 7.43 3.26
N GLY A 269 -6.36 6.22 2.96
CA GLY A 269 -6.95 5.36 3.97
C GLY A 269 -5.88 5.03 5.00
N ALA A 270 -6.28 4.68 6.21
CA ALA A 270 -5.33 4.15 7.19
C ALA A 270 -4.56 2.98 6.56
N GLY A 271 -3.22 3.03 6.60
CA GLY A 271 -2.37 1.93 6.14
C GLY A 271 -2.18 1.83 4.62
N ASP A 272 -1.98 2.93 3.91
CA ASP A 272 -1.76 2.91 2.44
C ASP A 272 -0.64 1.96 2.00
N TYR A 273 0.48 1.90 2.73
CA TYR A 273 1.56 0.93 2.47
C TYR A 273 1.08 -0.51 2.63
N PHE A 274 0.33 -0.77 3.70
CA PHE A 274 -0.23 -2.09 3.96
C PHE A 274 -1.20 -2.54 2.86
N GLN A 275 -2.10 -1.66 2.43
CA GLN A 275 -3.06 -1.96 1.37
C GLN A 275 -2.36 -2.23 0.03
N ALA A 276 -1.35 -1.42 -0.33
CA ALA A 276 -0.57 -1.63 -1.55
C ALA A 276 0.21 -2.95 -1.50
N PHE A 277 0.85 -3.24 -0.36
CA PHE A 277 1.54 -4.50 -0.11
C PHE A 277 0.57 -5.68 -0.22
N LEU A 278 -0.55 -5.66 0.52
CA LEU A 278 -1.51 -6.76 0.58
C LEU A 278 -2.12 -7.06 -0.79
N ARG A 279 -2.48 -6.02 -1.54
CA ARG A 279 -3.00 -6.16 -2.91
C ARG A 279 -2.00 -6.89 -3.82
N GLN A 280 -0.74 -6.46 -3.81
CA GLN A 280 0.33 -7.10 -4.59
C GLN A 280 0.58 -8.54 -4.12
N TYR A 281 0.57 -8.78 -2.80
CA TYR A 281 0.82 -10.06 -2.17
C TYR A 281 -0.23 -11.11 -2.56
N MET A 282 -1.51 -10.73 -2.51
CA MET A 282 -2.62 -11.61 -2.90
C MET A 282 -2.66 -11.90 -4.41
N MET A 283 -2.20 -10.96 -5.24
CA MET A 283 -2.15 -11.09 -6.70
C MET A 283 -0.84 -11.65 -7.24
N ALA A 284 0.09 -12.03 -6.39
CA ALA A 284 1.38 -12.58 -6.81
C ALA A 284 1.16 -13.82 -7.71
N LYS A 285 1.96 -13.93 -8.76
CA LYS A 285 1.97 -15.08 -9.67
C LYS A 285 2.94 -16.15 -9.17
N LYS A 286 2.76 -17.38 -9.62
CA LYS A 286 3.72 -18.46 -9.36
C LYS A 286 5.11 -18.02 -9.82
N PRO A 287 6.13 -18.09 -8.95
CA PRO A 287 7.48 -17.72 -9.32
C PRO A 287 8.04 -18.70 -10.37
N GLU A 288 8.44 -18.16 -11.50
CA GLU A 288 9.11 -18.88 -12.58
C GLU A 288 10.46 -18.24 -12.81
N ARG A 289 11.54 -19.05 -12.87
CA ARG A 289 12.91 -18.53 -12.95
C ARG A 289 13.15 -17.56 -14.10
N GLU A 290 12.45 -17.78 -15.21
CA GLU A 290 12.54 -16.97 -16.43
C GLU A 290 12.07 -15.52 -16.25
N ASN A 291 11.18 -15.28 -15.29
CA ASN A 291 10.65 -13.95 -14.97
C ASN A 291 11.58 -13.12 -14.09
N TYR A 292 12.71 -13.72 -13.61
CA TYR A 292 13.67 -13.06 -12.73
C TYR A 292 15.02 -12.90 -13.40
N GLN A 293 15.60 -11.71 -13.30
CA GLN A 293 16.98 -11.45 -13.73
C GLN A 293 17.97 -12.24 -12.85
N LEU A 294 19.18 -12.50 -13.35
CA LEU A 294 20.20 -13.26 -12.60
C LEU A 294 20.51 -12.66 -11.22
N TRP A 295 20.51 -11.33 -11.12
CA TRP A 295 20.74 -10.63 -9.84
C TRP A 295 19.55 -10.69 -8.87
N GLN A 296 18.37 -11.10 -9.32
CA GLN A 296 17.16 -11.28 -8.50
C GLN A 296 17.03 -12.69 -7.91
N ASN A 297 18.11 -13.49 -7.90
CA ASN A 297 18.05 -14.86 -7.39
C ASN A 297 17.50 -14.94 -5.95
N ARG A 298 17.91 -14.01 -5.08
CA ARG A 298 17.40 -13.92 -3.71
C ARG A 298 15.87 -13.74 -3.70
N GLN A 299 15.35 -12.83 -4.52
CA GLN A 299 13.91 -12.57 -4.60
C GLN A 299 13.16 -13.80 -5.12
N PHE A 300 13.68 -14.47 -6.15
CA PHE A 300 13.09 -15.71 -6.66
C PHE A 300 12.97 -16.80 -5.57
N VAL A 301 14.01 -17.00 -4.76
CA VAL A 301 13.99 -18.01 -3.69
C VAL A 301 12.95 -17.63 -2.63
N LEU A 302 12.90 -16.38 -2.20
CA LEU A 302 11.95 -15.91 -1.19
C LEU A 302 10.49 -15.97 -1.67
N ASP A 303 10.26 -15.58 -2.92
CA ASP A 303 8.93 -15.67 -3.53
C ASP A 303 8.50 -17.14 -3.69
N SER A 304 9.43 -18.03 -4.01
CA SER A 304 9.17 -19.48 -4.08
C SER A 304 8.80 -20.06 -2.73
N ILE A 305 9.51 -19.71 -1.67
CA ILE A 305 9.19 -20.11 -0.29
C ILE A 305 7.80 -19.57 0.10
N ALA A 306 7.53 -18.29 -0.16
CA ALA A 306 6.23 -17.68 0.14
C ALA A 306 5.10 -18.36 -0.65
N TRP A 307 5.33 -18.69 -1.92
CA TRP A 307 4.35 -19.41 -2.74
C TRP A 307 4.01 -20.79 -2.16
N GLU A 308 5.00 -21.55 -1.69
CA GLU A 308 4.80 -22.89 -1.16
C GLU A 308 4.20 -22.88 0.26
N GLN A 309 4.62 -21.95 1.12
CA GLN A 309 4.33 -21.99 2.54
C GLN A 309 3.20 -21.07 2.99
N ASP A 310 2.97 -19.93 2.29
CA ASP A 310 1.94 -18.98 2.69
C ASP A 310 0.69 -19.11 1.80
N PRO A 311 -0.46 -19.53 2.36
CA PRO A 311 -1.70 -19.65 1.61
C PRO A 311 -2.24 -18.30 1.10
N LEU A 312 -1.86 -17.17 1.69
CA LEU A 312 -2.30 -15.83 1.27
C LEU A 312 -1.46 -15.30 0.09
N TYR A 313 -0.16 -15.65 0.01
CA TYR A 313 0.71 -15.24 -1.09
C TYR A 313 0.23 -15.84 -2.42
N GLY A 314 -0.16 -14.99 -3.36
CA GLY A 314 -0.72 -15.42 -4.64
C GLY A 314 -2.11 -16.06 -4.53
N TRP A 315 -2.87 -15.78 -3.47
CA TRP A 315 -4.18 -16.39 -3.23
C TRP A 315 -5.10 -16.29 -4.44
N CYS A 316 -5.12 -15.16 -5.13
CA CYS A 316 -5.94 -14.95 -6.34
C CYS A 316 -5.60 -15.92 -7.47
N ASN A 317 -4.33 -16.26 -7.64
CA ASN A 317 -3.84 -17.14 -8.71
C ASN A 317 -3.80 -18.62 -8.29
N LYS A 318 -3.82 -18.91 -7.00
CA LYS A 318 -3.92 -20.29 -6.45
C LYS A 318 -5.35 -20.81 -6.42
N ASN A 319 -6.33 -19.92 -6.40
CA ASN A 319 -7.74 -20.26 -6.25
C ASN A 319 -8.53 -19.81 -7.47
N THR A 320 -9.53 -20.59 -7.84
CA THR A 320 -10.39 -20.33 -8.98
C THR A 320 -11.84 -20.17 -8.57
N LYS A 321 -12.55 -19.33 -9.30
CA LYS A 321 -14.00 -19.20 -9.23
C LYS A 321 -14.71 -20.43 -9.79
N ARG A 322 -16.02 -20.53 -9.60
CA ARG A 322 -16.84 -21.64 -10.14
C ARG A 322 -16.75 -21.78 -11.66
N ASN A 323 -16.47 -20.71 -12.38
CA ASN A 323 -16.28 -20.71 -13.83
C ASN A 323 -14.85 -21.12 -14.29
N GLY A 324 -13.96 -21.47 -13.36
CA GLY A 324 -12.57 -21.86 -13.63
C GLY A 324 -11.58 -20.68 -13.75
N GLU A 325 -12.04 -19.43 -13.70
CA GLU A 325 -11.15 -18.27 -13.75
C GLU A 325 -10.49 -17.98 -12.39
N PRO A 326 -9.27 -17.43 -12.34
CA PRO A 326 -8.65 -16.98 -11.10
C PRO A 326 -9.41 -15.80 -10.49
N TYR A 327 -9.30 -15.65 -9.18
CA TYR A 327 -9.85 -14.48 -8.49
C TYR A 327 -9.05 -13.21 -8.84
N ASN A 328 -9.75 -12.07 -8.84
CA ASN A 328 -9.13 -10.76 -9.05
C ASN A 328 -9.68 -9.76 -8.02
N VAL A 329 -8.81 -9.32 -7.11
CA VAL A 329 -9.19 -8.35 -6.07
C VAL A 329 -9.66 -6.99 -6.61
N ASN A 330 -9.47 -6.70 -7.88
CA ASN A 330 -9.86 -5.43 -8.49
C ASN A 330 -11.26 -5.46 -9.10
N THR A 331 -11.78 -6.67 -9.38
CA THR A 331 -13.01 -6.82 -10.19
C THR A 331 -14.06 -7.75 -9.58
N ASP A 332 -13.72 -8.53 -8.54
CA ASP A 332 -14.60 -9.58 -8.05
C ASP A 332 -15.39 -9.20 -6.78
N GLY A 333 -15.30 -7.94 -6.34
CA GLY A 333 -16.12 -7.43 -5.22
C GLY A 333 -15.89 -8.16 -3.89
N LEU A 334 -14.66 -8.60 -3.64
CA LEU A 334 -14.31 -9.34 -2.44
C LEU A 334 -14.39 -8.46 -1.19
N ARG A 335 -14.78 -9.05 -0.05
CA ARG A 335 -14.66 -8.44 1.27
C ARG A 335 -13.49 -9.08 2.01
N ILE A 336 -12.42 -8.31 2.22
CA ILE A 336 -11.16 -8.78 2.78
C ILE A 336 -11.05 -8.25 4.20
N TYR A 337 -11.05 -9.15 5.19
CA TYR A 337 -10.97 -8.81 6.60
C TYR A 337 -9.54 -8.99 7.08
N THR A 338 -8.89 -7.85 7.39
CA THR A 338 -7.49 -7.81 7.80
C THR A 338 -7.35 -7.83 9.32
N THR A 339 -6.12 -7.94 9.78
CA THR A 339 -5.76 -7.93 11.20
C THR A 339 -5.40 -6.52 11.72
N ILE A 340 -5.30 -5.52 10.84
CA ILE A 340 -4.97 -4.13 11.20
C ILE A 340 -6.04 -3.54 12.11
N ASP A 341 -5.64 -2.93 13.24
CA ASP A 341 -6.49 -2.07 14.06
C ASP A 341 -6.27 -0.61 13.64
N THR A 342 -7.34 0.10 13.29
CA THR A 342 -7.24 1.47 12.72
C THR A 342 -6.61 2.47 13.68
N ARG A 343 -6.84 2.34 15.00
CA ARG A 343 -6.27 3.21 16.02
C ARG A 343 -4.78 2.94 16.21
N MET A 344 -4.39 1.66 16.28
CA MET A 344 -2.99 1.28 16.37
C MET A 344 -2.23 1.70 15.11
N GLN A 345 -2.83 1.56 13.93
CA GLN A 345 -2.27 2.06 12.67
C GLN A 345 -2.03 3.56 12.72
N GLN A 346 -3.02 4.33 13.13
CA GLN A 346 -2.90 5.77 13.29
C GLN A 346 -1.79 6.15 14.28
N TYR A 347 -1.71 5.46 15.44
CA TYR A 347 -0.68 5.73 16.43
C TYR A 347 0.73 5.46 15.92
N ALA A 348 0.89 4.41 15.08
CA ALA A 348 2.17 4.09 14.45
C ALA A 348 2.58 5.16 13.44
N GLU A 349 1.68 5.58 12.54
CA GLU A 349 1.93 6.63 11.54
C GLU A 349 2.29 7.98 12.20
N GLU A 350 1.53 8.36 13.23
CA GLU A 350 1.79 9.60 13.99
C GLU A 350 3.11 9.54 14.77
N SER A 351 3.50 8.36 15.29
CA SER A 351 4.77 8.18 16.01
C SER A 351 5.97 8.30 15.07
N VAL A 352 5.88 7.73 13.87
CA VAL A 352 6.88 7.90 12.81
C VAL A 352 6.97 9.39 12.42
N ARG A 353 5.83 10.03 12.14
CA ARG A 353 5.81 11.46 11.77
C ARG A 353 6.37 12.34 12.86
N LYS A 354 6.00 12.13 14.13
CA LYS A 354 6.46 12.91 15.29
C LYS A 354 7.96 12.82 15.46
N HIS A 355 8.53 11.61 15.43
CA HIS A 355 9.97 11.46 15.70
C HIS A 355 10.82 11.67 14.46
N VAL A 356 10.51 10.98 13.35
CA VAL A 356 11.34 11.06 12.13
C VAL A 356 11.14 12.41 11.44
N GLY A 357 9.90 12.83 11.21
CA GLY A 357 9.57 14.10 10.56
C GLY A 357 9.82 15.31 11.42
N GLY A 358 9.33 15.30 12.67
CA GLY A 358 9.35 16.47 13.55
C GLY A 358 10.71 16.73 14.22
N TYR A 359 11.46 15.68 14.55
CA TYR A 359 12.73 15.82 15.27
C TYR A 359 13.93 15.39 14.43
N LEU A 360 13.97 14.13 14.03
CA LEU A 360 15.19 13.52 13.50
C LEU A 360 15.61 14.13 12.15
N GLN A 361 14.63 14.41 11.26
CA GLN A 361 14.88 15.06 9.98
C GLN A 361 15.47 16.46 10.15
N SER A 362 14.97 17.23 11.12
CA SER A 362 15.52 18.55 11.43
C SER A 362 16.99 18.46 11.87
N GLN A 363 17.29 17.52 12.76
CA GLN A 363 18.68 17.26 13.22
C GLN A 363 19.58 16.80 12.07
N PHE A 364 19.05 15.96 11.15
CA PHE A 364 19.78 15.51 10.00
C PHE A 364 20.07 16.67 9.02
N ASN A 365 19.09 17.49 8.74
CA ASN A 365 19.24 18.67 7.87
C ASN A 365 20.27 19.63 8.45
N GLN A 366 20.24 19.88 9.76
CA GLN A 366 21.23 20.72 10.45
C GLN A 366 22.64 20.13 10.38
N ALA A 367 22.79 18.81 10.61
CA ALA A 367 24.07 18.11 10.50
C ALA A 367 24.65 18.12 9.08
N MET A 368 23.79 18.23 8.04
CA MET A 368 24.19 18.22 6.64
C MET A 368 24.36 19.62 6.04
N HIS A 369 23.86 20.69 6.71
CA HIS A 369 23.75 22.03 6.14
C HIS A 369 25.04 22.60 5.54
N TYR A 370 26.18 22.39 6.19
CA TYR A 370 27.47 22.88 5.73
C TYR A 370 28.31 21.89 4.94
N LYS A 371 27.76 20.68 4.63
CA LYS A 371 28.54 19.64 3.96
C LYS A 371 28.40 19.76 2.44
N LYS A 372 29.57 19.84 1.75
CA LYS A 372 29.63 19.91 0.28
C LYS A 372 28.96 18.71 -0.40
N ASN A 373 28.92 17.56 0.29
CA ASN A 373 28.42 16.29 -0.25
C ASN A 373 26.97 16.01 0.18
N ALA A 374 26.29 16.93 0.91
CA ALA A 374 24.92 16.70 1.39
C ALA A 374 24.00 16.14 0.30
N PRO A 375 23.12 15.18 0.63
CA PRO A 375 22.86 14.57 1.93
C PRO A 375 23.76 13.38 2.30
N PHE A 376 24.83 13.14 1.54
CA PHE A 376 25.73 12.02 1.76
C PHE A 376 26.69 12.27 2.92
N SER A 377 27.10 11.19 3.56
CA SER A 377 28.04 11.21 4.69
C SER A 377 29.43 11.75 4.28
N SER A 378 30.25 12.15 5.26
CA SER A 378 31.55 12.77 5.02
C SER A 378 32.59 11.83 4.43
N ASN A 379 32.43 10.52 4.62
CA ASN A 379 33.41 9.49 4.26
C ASN A 379 33.21 8.88 2.87
N ILE A 380 32.21 9.35 2.12
CA ILE A 380 31.95 8.83 0.76
C ILE A 380 32.75 9.58 -0.32
N SER A 381 33.21 8.87 -1.34
CA SER A 381 33.90 9.47 -2.46
C SER A 381 32.96 10.21 -3.42
N ARG A 382 33.44 11.28 -4.06
CA ARG A 382 32.67 11.98 -5.10
C ARG A 382 32.31 11.08 -6.29
N ARG A 383 33.12 10.07 -6.59
CA ARG A 383 32.84 9.08 -7.64
C ARG A 383 31.60 8.25 -7.27
N THR A 384 31.55 7.74 -6.06
CA THR A 384 30.41 6.95 -5.56
C THR A 384 29.12 7.77 -5.53
N ILE A 385 29.18 9.02 -5.08
CA ILE A 385 28.02 9.95 -5.14
C ILE A 385 27.50 10.10 -6.58
N LYS A 386 28.42 10.30 -7.55
CA LYS A 386 28.04 10.42 -8.95
C LYS A 386 27.40 9.14 -9.49
N GLU A 387 27.90 7.99 -9.10
CA GLU A 387 27.36 6.68 -9.48
C GLU A 387 25.96 6.47 -8.89
N ILE A 388 25.72 6.81 -7.61
CA ILE A 388 24.40 6.77 -6.96
C ILE A 388 23.40 7.67 -7.69
N LEU A 389 23.75 8.93 -7.92
CA LEU A 389 22.86 9.88 -8.59
C LEU A 389 22.56 9.46 -10.05
N ASN A 390 23.55 8.96 -10.79
CA ASN A 390 23.34 8.45 -12.14
C ASN A 390 22.41 7.23 -12.16
N ARG A 391 22.57 6.30 -11.19
CA ARG A 391 21.65 5.16 -11.03
C ARG A 391 20.23 5.64 -10.78
N SER A 392 20.05 6.59 -9.87
CA SER A 392 18.73 7.15 -9.56
C SER A 392 18.12 7.88 -10.76
N CYS A 393 18.91 8.64 -11.53
CA CYS A 393 18.42 9.25 -12.78
C CYS A 393 17.88 8.20 -13.76
N ARG A 394 18.59 7.07 -13.94
CA ARG A 394 18.16 5.99 -14.85
C ARG A 394 16.85 5.31 -14.43
N GLN A 395 16.53 5.32 -13.14
CA GLN A 395 15.31 4.74 -12.59
C GLN A 395 14.07 5.64 -12.73
N THR A 396 14.25 6.92 -13.12
CA THR A 396 13.14 7.86 -13.28
C THR A 396 12.35 7.61 -14.56
N LEU A 397 11.03 7.86 -14.51
CA LEU A 397 10.17 7.85 -15.69
C LEU A 397 10.63 8.87 -16.77
N ARG A 398 11.23 10.00 -16.36
CA ARG A 398 11.82 10.98 -17.28
C ARG A 398 12.91 10.33 -18.15
N TYR A 399 13.82 9.57 -17.53
CA TYR A 399 14.90 8.89 -18.26
C TYR A 399 14.33 7.84 -19.22
N GLN A 400 13.38 7.03 -18.77
CA GLN A 400 12.76 5.97 -19.57
C GLN A 400 12.06 6.55 -20.80
N ARG A 401 11.22 7.58 -20.60
CA ARG A 401 10.52 8.27 -21.71
C ARG A 401 11.46 8.89 -22.73
N LEU A 402 12.50 9.58 -22.27
CA LEU A 402 13.48 10.19 -23.19
C LEU A 402 14.23 9.11 -23.98
N LYS A 403 14.58 7.99 -23.35
CA LYS A 403 15.22 6.86 -24.01
C LYS A 403 14.29 6.20 -25.05
N GLU A 404 13.03 6.01 -24.73
CA GLU A 404 11.99 5.50 -25.66
C GLU A 404 11.78 6.43 -26.85
N GLN A 405 11.92 7.75 -26.65
CA GLN A 405 11.85 8.77 -27.70
C GLN A 405 13.12 8.85 -28.55
N GLY A 406 14.15 8.05 -28.27
CA GLY A 406 15.41 8.03 -29.03
C GLY A 406 16.38 9.15 -28.69
N ALA A 407 16.19 9.84 -27.54
CA ALA A 407 17.09 10.93 -27.12
C ALA A 407 18.52 10.43 -26.86
N THR A 408 19.49 11.21 -27.31
CA THR A 408 20.91 10.94 -27.10
C THR A 408 21.30 11.04 -25.62
N PRO A 409 22.40 10.39 -25.18
CA PRO A 409 22.89 10.50 -23.82
C PRO A 409 23.17 11.95 -23.36
N ASP A 410 23.55 12.83 -24.30
CA ASP A 410 23.82 14.24 -24.01
C ASP A 410 22.53 15.04 -23.82
N GLU A 411 21.52 14.80 -24.62
CA GLU A 411 20.18 15.38 -24.46
C GLU A 411 19.54 14.97 -23.14
N ILE A 412 19.65 13.69 -22.79
CA ILE A 412 19.18 13.18 -21.49
C ILE A 412 19.92 13.89 -20.36
N ARG A 413 21.26 13.99 -20.40
CA ARG A 413 22.05 14.71 -19.37
C ARG A 413 21.64 16.18 -19.27
N ARG A 414 21.42 16.86 -20.39
CA ARG A 414 20.97 18.24 -20.43
C ARG A 414 19.59 18.40 -19.79
N SER A 415 18.64 17.52 -20.11
CA SER A 415 17.29 17.51 -19.53
C SER A 415 17.30 17.41 -17.99
N PHE A 416 18.24 16.63 -17.40
CA PHE A 416 18.37 16.52 -15.95
C PHE A 416 19.03 17.74 -15.28
N ARG A 417 19.64 18.63 -16.04
CA ARG A 417 20.28 19.87 -15.55
C ARG A 417 19.51 21.14 -15.89
N THR A 418 18.44 21.04 -16.65
CA THR A 418 17.57 22.17 -16.97
C THR A 418 16.53 22.34 -15.88
N PRO A 419 16.39 23.52 -15.26
CA PRO A 419 15.36 23.78 -14.25
C PRO A 419 13.94 23.62 -14.81
N HIS A 420 13.03 23.07 -14.02
CA HIS A 420 11.61 22.93 -14.30
C HIS A 420 10.79 23.26 -13.07
N GLU A 421 9.58 23.74 -13.27
CA GLU A 421 8.58 23.82 -12.22
C GLU A 421 8.20 22.41 -11.75
N MET A 422 8.20 22.21 -10.44
CA MET A 422 7.85 20.95 -9.81
C MET A 422 7.32 21.14 -8.39
N THR A 423 6.46 20.24 -7.98
CA THR A 423 5.95 20.16 -6.61
C THR A 423 6.81 19.21 -5.81
N LEU A 424 7.31 19.65 -4.66
CA LEU A 424 8.16 18.87 -3.76
C LEU A 424 7.45 18.60 -2.44
N PHE A 425 7.67 17.40 -1.91
CA PHE A 425 7.22 17.00 -0.58
C PHE A 425 7.95 17.78 0.52
N THR A 426 7.20 18.23 1.53
CA THR A 426 7.73 18.57 2.85
C THR A 426 6.82 18.01 3.95
N TYR A 427 7.31 17.85 5.17
CA TYR A 427 6.48 17.43 6.30
C TYR A 427 5.37 18.43 6.69
N HIS A 428 5.42 19.65 6.14
CA HIS A 428 4.44 20.71 6.37
C HIS A 428 3.46 20.90 5.19
N GLY A 429 3.56 20.06 4.18
CA GLY A 429 2.77 20.10 2.94
C GLY A 429 3.67 20.27 1.72
N ASP A 430 3.08 20.05 0.56
CA ASP A 430 3.77 20.15 -0.72
C ASP A 430 4.06 21.63 -1.06
N ILE A 431 5.22 21.88 -1.66
CA ILE A 431 5.64 23.21 -2.12
C ILE A 431 5.95 23.19 -3.61
N ASP A 432 5.51 24.23 -4.31
CA ASP A 432 5.86 24.45 -5.72
C ASP A 432 7.15 25.24 -5.81
N THR A 433 8.09 24.77 -6.64
CA THR A 433 9.40 25.38 -6.81
C THR A 433 9.97 25.12 -8.20
N VAL A 434 11.01 25.87 -8.57
CA VAL A 434 11.79 25.65 -9.79
C VAL A 434 13.13 25.03 -9.44
N MET A 435 13.37 23.81 -9.89
CA MET A 435 14.58 23.05 -9.57
C MET A 435 15.01 22.17 -10.73
N THR A 436 16.30 21.79 -10.78
CA THR A 436 16.74 20.79 -11.76
C THR A 436 16.30 19.39 -11.33
N PRO A 437 15.97 18.46 -12.25
CA PRO A 437 15.61 17.08 -11.88
C PRO A 437 16.69 16.35 -11.08
N ILE A 438 17.97 16.64 -11.30
CA ILE A 438 19.05 16.02 -10.50
C ILE A 438 19.09 16.56 -9.08
N ASP A 439 18.79 17.85 -8.87
CA ASP A 439 18.73 18.43 -7.53
C ASP A 439 17.46 17.96 -6.78
N SER A 440 16.34 17.74 -7.48
CA SER A 440 15.16 17.13 -6.88
C SER A 440 15.43 15.69 -6.42
N ILE A 441 16.17 14.89 -7.20
CA ILE A 441 16.61 13.55 -6.75
C ILE A 441 17.45 13.65 -5.48
N ARG A 442 18.40 14.59 -5.43
CA ARG A 442 19.22 14.81 -4.23
C ARG A 442 18.39 15.27 -3.05
N TYR A 443 17.41 16.15 -3.27
CA TYR A 443 16.45 16.59 -2.27
C TYR A 443 15.66 15.42 -1.67
N TYR A 444 15.06 14.57 -2.51
CA TYR A 444 14.31 13.41 -2.04
C TYR A 444 15.18 12.37 -1.31
N LYS A 445 16.46 12.27 -1.67
CA LYS A 445 17.43 11.42 -0.95
C LYS A 445 17.80 11.96 0.43
N SER A 446 17.59 13.25 0.70
CA SER A 446 17.85 13.83 2.02
C SER A 446 16.86 13.40 3.11
N PHE A 447 15.69 12.84 2.73
CA PHE A 447 14.71 12.37 3.69
C PHE A 447 15.10 11.03 4.28
N LEU A 448 15.15 10.98 5.61
CA LEU A 448 15.29 9.72 6.34
C LEU A 448 14.04 8.87 6.11
N ARG A 449 14.23 7.57 5.93
CA ARG A 449 13.18 6.57 5.79
C ARG A 449 12.94 5.90 7.13
N SER A 450 11.74 5.39 7.32
CA SER A 450 11.39 4.60 8.49
C SER A 450 10.41 3.50 8.10
N ALA A 451 10.47 2.40 8.81
CA ALA A 451 9.47 1.35 8.78
C ALA A 451 9.13 0.92 10.20
N PHE A 452 7.85 0.60 10.43
CA PHE A 452 7.36 0.14 11.71
C PHE A 452 6.30 -0.94 11.51
N VAL A 453 6.37 -2.02 12.30
CA VAL A 453 5.35 -3.07 12.34
C VAL A 453 5.08 -3.47 13.77
N CYS A 454 3.82 -3.76 14.08
CA CYS A 454 3.38 -4.31 15.37
C CYS A 454 2.55 -5.56 15.14
N MET A 455 2.88 -6.61 15.86
CA MET A 455 2.24 -7.94 15.77
C MET A 455 1.82 -8.44 17.16
N ASP A 456 0.76 -9.20 17.19
CA ASP A 456 0.41 -10.07 18.32
C ASP A 456 1.33 -11.31 18.29
N PRO A 457 2.10 -11.59 19.34
CA PRO A 457 3.04 -12.73 19.35
C PRO A 457 2.37 -14.08 19.36
N HIS A 458 1.11 -14.20 19.82
CA HIS A 458 0.40 -15.46 19.97
C HIS A 458 -0.37 -15.87 18.72
N THR A 459 -0.73 -14.92 17.87
CA THR A 459 -1.52 -15.17 16.65
C THR A 459 -0.82 -14.74 15.37
N GLY A 460 0.27 -13.99 15.46
CA GLY A 460 0.93 -13.38 14.30
C GLY A 460 0.15 -12.22 13.68
N ALA A 461 -1.01 -11.85 14.23
CA ALA A 461 -1.86 -10.80 13.70
C ALA A 461 -1.12 -9.45 13.64
N VAL A 462 -0.99 -8.90 12.45
CA VAL A 462 -0.35 -7.59 12.23
C VAL A 462 -1.35 -6.49 12.58
N LYS A 463 -1.08 -5.76 13.66
CA LYS A 463 -1.97 -4.71 14.21
C LYS A 463 -1.70 -3.34 13.63
N ALA A 464 -0.45 -3.05 13.25
CA ALA A 464 -0.05 -1.80 12.61
C ALA A 464 1.11 -2.04 11.63
N TYR A 465 1.12 -1.29 10.52
CA TYR A 465 2.06 -1.46 9.42
C TYR A 465 2.37 -0.11 8.76
N VAL A 466 3.57 0.41 8.95
CA VAL A 466 4.03 1.68 8.37
C VAL A 466 5.26 1.41 7.49
N GLY A 467 5.06 1.34 6.19
CA GLY A 467 6.12 0.98 5.22
C GLY A 467 7.05 2.13 4.84
N GLY A 468 6.76 3.35 5.26
CA GLY A 468 7.55 4.54 4.95
C GLY A 468 6.99 5.79 5.60
N ILE A 469 7.55 6.95 5.25
CA ILE A 469 7.21 8.25 5.86
C ILE A 469 6.02 8.96 5.22
N ASP A 470 5.77 8.70 3.94
CA ASP A 470 4.64 9.25 3.17
C ASP A 470 4.43 8.40 1.90
N TYR A 471 3.28 7.76 1.77
CA TYR A 471 3.01 6.85 0.65
C TYR A 471 2.85 7.58 -0.69
N GLN A 472 2.42 8.83 -0.70
CA GLN A 472 2.21 9.58 -1.94
C GLN A 472 3.55 9.83 -2.67
N HIS A 473 4.60 10.17 -1.93
CA HIS A 473 5.89 10.57 -2.47
C HIS A 473 6.94 9.47 -2.40
N PHE A 474 6.81 8.52 -1.47
CA PHE A 474 7.78 7.46 -1.20
C PHE A 474 7.09 6.09 -1.24
N LYS A 475 6.89 5.57 -2.46
CA LYS A 475 6.08 4.36 -2.71
C LYS A 475 6.71 3.05 -2.22
N TYR A 476 8.03 3.05 -1.97
CA TYR A 476 8.76 1.83 -1.62
C TYR A 476 8.44 1.40 -0.19
N ASP A 477 7.84 0.22 -0.05
CA ASP A 477 7.57 -0.39 1.25
C ASP A 477 8.84 -1.00 1.85
N VAL A 478 9.15 -0.63 3.08
CA VAL A 478 10.35 -1.10 3.81
C VAL A 478 10.00 -2.19 4.84
N VAL A 479 8.71 -2.40 5.19
CA VAL A 479 8.34 -3.42 6.18
C VAL A 479 8.56 -4.83 5.66
N MET A 480 8.04 -5.17 4.48
CA MET A 480 8.21 -6.50 3.86
C MET A 480 9.10 -6.46 2.61
N GLY A 481 9.03 -5.38 1.83
CA GLY A 481 9.80 -5.24 0.59
C GLY A 481 11.24 -4.81 0.79
N GLY A 482 11.53 -4.00 1.81
CA GLY A 482 12.86 -3.47 2.09
C GLY A 482 13.67 -4.38 3.01
N ARG A 483 14.89 -4.76 2.58
CA ARG A 483 15.82 -5.51 3.43
C ARG A 483 16.99 -4.64 3.81
N ARG A 484 17.30 -4.61 5.12
CA ARG A 484 18.34 -3.76 5.68
C ARG A 484 19.20 -4.57 6.63
N GLN A 485 20.45 -4.16 6.78
CA GLN A 485 21.41 -4.79 7.69
C GLN A 485 20.89 -4.74 9.12
N VAL A 486 20.75 -5.91 9.75
CA VAL A 486 20.09 -6.02 11.08
C VAL A 486 20.97 -5.58 12.23
N GLY A 487 22.29 -5.60 12.04
CA GLY A 487 23.24 -5.21 13.09
C GLY A 487 23.03 -6.01 14.37
N SER A 488 23.20 -5.35 15.52
CA SER A 488 23.11 -6.01 16.84
C SER A 488 21.73 -6.57 17.21
N THR A 489 20.67 -6.38 16.39
CA THR A 489 19.37 -7.04 16.64
C THR A 489 19.41 -8.54 16.32
N ILE A 490 20.46 -9.04 15.68
CA ILE A 490 20.69 -10.47 15.45
C ILE A 490 21.16 -11.21 16.73
N LYS A 491 21.79 -10.50 17.67
CA LYS A 491 22.42 -11.11 18.85
C LYS A 491 21.50 -11.97 19.69
N PRO A 492 20.23 -11.60 19.96
CA PRO A 492 19.33 -12.45 20.72
C PRO A 492 19.20 -13.87 20.15
N PHE A 493 19.29 -14.06 18.83
CA PHE A 493 19.23 -15.41 18.23
C PHE A 493 20.49 -16.21 18.53
N LEU A 494 21.68 -15.58 18.56
CA LEU A 494 22.91 -16.23 18.97
C LEU A 494 22.89 -16.63 20.45
N TYR A 495 22.33 -15.75 21.30
CA TYR A 495 22.20 -16.03 22.71
C TYR A 495 21.12 -17.10 22.97
N ALA A 496 20.05 -17.15 22.17
CA ALA A 496 19.09 -18.26 22.20
C ALA A 496 19.76 -19.60 21.84
N LEU A 497 20.64 -19.61 20.82
CA LEU A 497 21.43 -20.80 20.50
C LEU A 497 22.32 -21.21 21.69
N ALA A 498 22.91 -20.25 22.42
CA ALA A 498 23.68 -20.54 23.61
C ALA A 498 22.81 -21.18 24.73
N MET A 499 21.59 -20.67 24.95
CA MET A 499 20.66 -21.25 25.92
C MET A 499 20.24 -22.67 25.52
N GLN A 500 19.97 -22.93 24.23
CA GLN A 500 19.69 -24.27 23.70
C GLN A 500 20.85 -25.26 23.87
N ASN A 501 22.08 -24.75 23.96
CA ASN A 501 23.29 -25.55 24.23
C ASN A 501 23.66 -25.60 25.73
N GLY A 502 22.69 -25.43 26.62
CA GLY A 502 22.87 -25.60 28.07
C GLY A 502 23.54 -24.43 28.80
N MET A 503 23.76 -23.28 28.14
CA MET A 503 24.18 -22.07 28.82
C MET A 503 22.98 -21.37 29.47
N THR A 504 23.25 -20.49 30.44
CA THR A 504 22.25 -19.70 31.14
C THR A 504 22.61 -18.20 31.07
N PRO A 505 21.70 -17.29 31.38
CA PRO A 505 21.97 -15.87 31.53
C PRO A 505 23.11 -15.55 32.49
N CYS A 506 23.37 -16.46 33.47
CA CYS A 506 24.40 -16.32 34.49
C CYS A 506 25.75 -16.93 34.07
N THR A 507 25.81 -17.68 32.97
CA THR A 507 27.07 -18.25 32.46
C THR A 507 28.08 -17.13 32.22
N LEU A 508 29.29 -17.31 32.80
CA LEU A 508 30.37 -16.34 32.69
C LEU A 508 31.11 -16.51 31.36
N ALA A 509 31.45 -15.39 30.72
CA ALA A 509 32.21 -15.33 29.49
C ALA A 509 33.31 -14.25 29.58
N PRO A 510 34.50 -14.51 28.98
CA PRO A 510 35.64 -13.63 29.06
C PRO A 510 35.41 -12.36 28.23
N ASN A 511 35.36 -11.20 28.86
CA ASN A 511 35.20 -9.90 28.20
C ASN A 511 36.58 -9.34 27.72
N VAL A 512 37.16 -10.03 26.75
CA VAL A 512 38.47 -9.70 26.17
C VAL A 512 38.41 -9.65 24.65
N GLN A 513 39.22 -8.77 24.06
CA GLN A 513 39.35 -8.71 22.61
C GLN A 513 40.21 -9.90 22.11
N ARG A 514 39.69 -10.69 21.18
CA ARG A 514 40.37 -11.80 20.53
C ARG A 514 40.25 -11.68 19.01
N THR A 515 41.20 -12.25 18.29
CA THR A 515 41.19 -12.36 16.82
C THR A 515 40.73 -13.76 16.41
N TYR A 516 39.79 -13.81 15.47
CA TYR A 516 39.19 -15.04 14.94
C TYR A 516 39.37 -15.06 13.41
N GLY A 517 40.19 -15.95 12.89
CA GLY A 517 40.42 -16.06 11.43
C GLY A 517 40.86 -14.75 10.77
N GLY A 518 41.73 -13.98 11.44
CA GLY A 518 42.19 -12.66 10.94
C GLY A 518 41.26 -11.49 11.22
N TRP A 519 40.06 -11.73 11.77
CA TRP A 519 39.09 -10.69 12.15
C TRP A 519 39.13 -10.39 13.65
N THR A 520 39.25 -9.12 14.01
CA THR A 520 39.25 -8.64 15.39
C THR A 520 38.06 -7.73 15.62
N PRO A 521 37.03 -8.15 16.42
CA PRO A 521 35.88 -7.33 16.69
C PRO A 521 36.24 -6.08 17.50
N ARG A 522 35.63 -4.94 17.14
CA ARG A 522 35.69 -3.72 17.93
C ARG A 522 34.46 -3.63 18.84
N ASN A 523 34.60 -3.11 20.05
CA ASN A 523 33.52 -2.88 20.97
C ASN A 523 33.36 -1.37 21.27
N GLY A 524 32.13 -0.90 21.49
CA GLY A 524 31.85 0.50 21.75
C GLY A 524 32.29 0.98 23.14
N SER A 525 32.50 0.05 24.07
CA SER A 525 32.91 0.34 25.46
C SER A 525 33.96 -0.65 25.92
N ARG A 526 34.86 -0.21 26.79
CA ARG A 526 35.82 -1.04 27.51
C ARG A 526 35.43 -1.37 28.95
N ALA A 527 34.15 -1.10 29.32
CA ALA A 527 33.64 -1.44 30.64
C ALA A 527 33.86 -2.92 30.95
N ARG A 528 34.38 -3.21 32.14
CA ARG A 528 34.77 -4.56 32.63
C ARG A 528 35.70 -5.34 31.71
N TYR A 529 36.58 -4.66 30.95
CA TYR A 529 37.57 -5.32 30.11
C TYR A 529 38.53 -6.20 30.97
N GLY A 530 38.80 -7.42 30.52
CA GLY A 530 39.64 -8.37 31.25
C GLY A 530 38.91 -9.18 32.32
N GLN A 531 37.63 -8.92 32.60
CA GLN A 531 36.83 -9.66 33.57
C GLN A 531 35.99 -10.75 32.89
N GLU A 532 35.62 -11.76 33.63
CA GLU A 532 34.49 -12.63 33.26
C GLU A 532 33.19 -11.98 33.66
N VAL A 533 32.23 -11.99 32.73
CA VAL A 533 30.91 -11.33 32.93
C VAL A 533 29.79 -12.25 32.52
N PRO A 534 28.61 -12.16 33.18
CA PRO A 534 27.45 -12.95 32.81
C PRO A 534 26.97 -12.65 31.38
N LEU A 535 26.45 -13.64 30.67
CA LEU A 535 25.86 -13.47 29.33
C LEU A 535 24.73 -12.45 29.35
N ARG A 536 23.93 -12.37 30.42
CA ARG A 536 22.92 -11.35 30.65
C ARG A 536 23.48 -9.94 30.54
N TRP A 537 24.61 -9.65 31.20
CA TRP A 537 25.29 -8.36 31.09
C TRP A 537 25.85 -8.11 29.69
N ALA A 538 26.37 -9.14 29.04
CA ALA A 538 26.92 -9.03 27.71
C ALA A 538 25.87 -8.64 26.67
N LEU A 539 24.68 -9.23 26.71
CA LEU A 539 23.56 -8.85 25.83
C LEU A 539 23.01 -7.47 26.20
N GLN A 540 22.90 -7.16 27.50
CA GLN A 540 22.47 -5.87 28.04
C GLN A 540 23.30 -4.71 27.48
N GLN A 541 24.63 -4.87 27.44
CA GLN A 541 25.57 -3.89 26.91
C GLN A 541 25.81 -4.03 25.40
N SER A 542 25.15 -4.99 24.74
CA SER A 542 25.37 -5.31 23.32
C SER A 542 26.86 -5.58 22.99
N ASN A 543 27.57 -6.30 23.86
CA ASN A 543 29.00 -6.52 23.77
C ASN A 543 29.38 -7.36 22.53
N ASN A 544 30.31 -6.85 21.71
CA ASN A 544 30.73 -7.52 20.48
C ASN A 544 31.78 -8.63 20.73
N TRP A 545 32.65 -8.48 21.74
CA TRP A 545 33.70 -9.45 22.05
C TRP A 545 33.09 -10.76 22.51
N ILE A 546 32.06 -10.69 23.40
CA ILE A 546 31.39 -11.89 23.89
C ILE A 546 30.52 -12.53 22.79
N SER A 547 29.86 -11.73 21.94
CA SER A 547 29.14 -12.29 20.79
C SER A 547 30.09 -13.02 19.83
N ALA A 548 31.31 -12.49 19.58
CA ALA A 548 32.31 -13.16 18.79
C ALA A 548 32.87 -14.41 19.48
N TYR A 549 33.01 -14.40 20.80
CA TYR A 549 33.36 -15.59 21.58
C TYR A 549 32.29 -16.68 21.44
N LEU A 550 31.01 -16.33 21.60
CA LEU A 550 29.88 -17.29 21.52
C LEU A 550 29.81 -17.94 20.13
N ILE A 551 29.82 -17.16 19.04
CA ILE A 551 29.70 -17.73 17.68
C ILE A 551 30.91 -18.63 17.35
N ASN A 552 32.10 -18.29 17.87
CA ASN A 552 33.27 -19.14 17.67
C ASN A 552 33.21 -20.44 18.49
N LEU A 553 32.57 -20.41 19.65
CA LEU A 553 32.34 -21.59 20.51
C LEU A 553 31.25 -22.51 19.94
N LEU A 554 30.12 -21.94 19.50
CA LEU A 554 28.91 -22.66 19.03
C LEU A 554 29.01 -23.06 17.56
N GLY A 555 29.82 -22.35 16.77
CA GLY A 555 29.98 -22.56 15.34
C GLY A 555 29.05 -21.71 14.47
N PRO A 556 29.58 -21.03 13.44
CA PRO A 556 28.78 -20.19 12.54
C PRO A 556 27.69 -20.95 11.79
N SER A 557 27.91 -22.21 11.43
CA SER A 557 26.92 -23.04 10.71
C SER A 557 25.70 -23.36 11.59
N GLN A 558 25.87 -23.64 12.88
CA GLN A 558 24.75 -23.84 13.80
C GLN A 558 23.96 -22.53 13.97
N PHE A 559 24.67 -21.40 13.96
CA PHE A 559 24.01 -20.11 14.02
C PHE A 559 23.20 -19.81 12.74
N VAL A 560 23.67 -20.19 11.56
CA VAL A 560 22.89 -20.11 10.31
C VAL A 560 21.62 -20.95 10.41
N ASN A 561 21.73 -22.20 10.89
CA ASN A 561 20.59 -23.09 11.02
C ASN A 561 19.50 -22.51 11.93
N ILE A 562 19.86 -22.05 13.12
CA ILE A 562 18.87 -21.46 14.02
C ILE A 562 18.26 -20.16 13.46
N LEU A 563 18.99 -19.36 12.68
CA LEU A 563 18.41 -18.20 12.00
C LEU A 563 17.31 -18.61 11.01
N HIS A 564 17.46 -19.75 10.32
CA HIS A 564 16.41 -20.29 9.46
C HIS A 564 15.18 -20.75 10.28
N ASP A 565 15.40 -21.39 11.42
CA ASP A 565 14.31 -21.79 12.32
C ASP A 565 13.54 -20.56 12.81
N PHE A 566 14.23 -19.43 13.09
CA PHE A 566 13.61 -18.15 13.37
C PHE A 566 12.93 -17.48 12.15
N GLY A 567 12.97 -18.11 10.97
CA GLY A 567 12.34 -17.64 9.73
C GLY A 567 13.14 -16.63 8.93
N LEU A 568 14.43 -16.49 9.19
CA LEU A 568 15.33 -15.62 8.43
C LEU A 568 15.96 -16.39 7.25
N ASN A 569 15.14 -16.66 6.22
CA ASN A 569 15.48 -17.53 5.08
C ASN A 569 16.15 -16.78 3.93
N ASN A 570 17.05 -15.82 4.21
CA ASN A 570 17.77 -15.10 3.18
C ASN A 570 18.97 -15.93 2.68
N PRO A 571 19.09 -16.28 1.38
CA PRO A 571 20.20 -17.06 0.85
C PRO A 571 21.60 -16.43 1.04
N ASP A 572 21.67 -15.14 1.35
CA ASP A 572 22.95 -14.48 1.67
C ASP A 572 23.44 -14.85 3.08
N ILE A 573 22.56 -15.35 3.95
CA ILE A 573 22.93 -15.92 5.26
C ILE A 573 23.66 -17.23 5.05
N ASP A 574 23.21 -18.09 4.15
CA ASP A 574 23.79 -19.42 3.88
C ASP A 574 25.25 -19.34 3.43
N LYS A 575 25.60 -18.27 2.73
CA LYS A 575 26.96 -18.03 2.23
C LYS A 575 27.89 -17.46 3.30
N ASN A 576 27.35 -17.03 4.44
CA ASN A 576 28.11 -16.32 5.46
C ASN A 576 28.42 -17.21 6.67
N THR A 577 29.34 -18.15 6.51
CA THR A 577 29.85 -19.00 7.60
C THR A 577 30.96 -18.34 8.43
N SER A 578 31.09 -17.01 8.33
CA SER A 578 32.10 -16.25 9.08
C SER A 578 31.64 -15.90 10.50
N PRO A 579 32.53 -15.89 11.49
CA PRO A 579 32.20 -15.38 12.84
C PRO A 579 31.69 -13.96 12.87
N VAL A 580 31.93 -13.14 11.84
CA VAL A 580 31.36 -11.78 11.69
C VAL A 580 29.84 -11.77 11.71
N LEU A 581 29.20 -12.89 11.36
CA LEU A 581 27.72 -13.03 11.34
C LEU A 581 27.07 -12.65 12.68
N CYS A 582 27.77 -12.86 13.82
CA CYS A 582 27.28 -12.45 15.14
C CYS A 582 27.01 -10.95 15.32
N LEU A 583 27.52 -10.11 14.41
CA LEU A 583 27.31 -8.66 14.41
C LEU A 583 26.23 -8.19 13.41
N GLY A 584 25.57 -9.12 12.72
CA GLY A 584 24.45 -8.85 11.82
C GLY A 584 24.81 -8.13 10.52
N PRO A 585 25.82 -8.57 9.76
CA PRO A 585 26.07 -8.07 8.41
C PRO A 585 24.99 -8.54 7.41
N CYS A 586 24.14 -9.50 7.79
CA CYS A 586 23.05 -9.98 6.96
C CYS A 586 21.86 -9.00 6.94
N GLU A 587 21.03 -9.14 5.93
CA GLU A 587 19.86 -8.28 5.71
C GLU A 587 18.57 -9.03 5.98
N ALA A 588 17.64 -8.36 6.66
CA ALA A 588 16.26 -8.81 6.84
C ALA A 588 15.29 -7.63 6.72
N SER A 589 14.02 -7.93 6.48
CA SER A 589 12.96 -6.96 6.54
C SER A 589 12.48 -6.74 7.99
N VAL A 590 11.79 -5.61 8.23
CA VAL A 590 11.24 -5.32 9.58
C VAL A 590 10.19 -6.36 9.97
N GLY A 591 9.39 -6.82 9.00
CA GLY A 591 8.37 -7.86 9.23
C GLY A 591 8.97 -9.22 9.56
N GLU A 592 10.03 -9.64 8.87
CA GLU A 592 10.76 -10.89 9.22
C GLU A 592 11.36 -10.82 10.61
N MET A 593 11.98 -9.70 10.97
CA MET A 593 12.54 -9.51 12.31
C MET A 593 11.45 -9.49 13.40
N ALA A 594 10.29 -8.87 13.15
CA ALA A 594 9.18 -8.88 14.10
C ALA A 594 8.63 -10.30 14.28
N SER A 595 8.43 -11.05 13.19
CA SER A 595 8.04 -12.47 13.24
C SER A 595 9.03 -13.31 14.05
N ALA A 596 10.34 -13.16 13.79
CA ALA A 596 11.38 -13.88 14.54
C ALA A 596 11.36 -13.57 16.05
N TYR A 597 11.09 -12.30 16.42
CA TYR A 597 11.02 -11.89 17.83
C TYR A 597 9.74 -12.35 18.53
N THR A 598 8.68 -12.78 17.82
CA THR A 598 7.50 -13.40 18.47
C THR A 598 7.90 -14.64 19.26
N THR A 599 8.89 -15.39 18.79
CA THR A 599 9.45 -16.57 19.46
C THR A 599 9.76 -16.31 20.94
N PHE A 600 10.37 -15.16 21.25
CA PHE A 600 10.73 -14.82 22.63
C PHE A 600 9.52 -14.47 23.51
N ALA A 601 8.47 -13.89 22.93
CA ALA A 601 7.28 -13.47 23.67
C ALA A 601 6.21 -14.58 23.74
N ASN A 602 6.37 -15.65 22.98
CA ASN A 602 5.40 -16.72 22.81
C ASN A 602 5.97 -18.11 23.17
N GLY A 603 6.69 -18.21 24.29
CA GLY A 603 7.15 -19.47 24.82
C GLY A 603 8.04 -20.31 23.90
N GLY A 604 8.79 -19.70 22.99
CA GLY A 604 9.65 -20.39 22.03
C GLY A 604 9.00 -20.66 20.67
N ILE A 605 7.75 -20.28 20.47
CA ILE A 605 6.97 -20.50 19.24
C ILE A 605 6.98 -19.23 18.39
N ARG A 606 7.49 -19.33 17.17
CA ARG A 606 7.44 -18.25 16.17
C ARG A 606 6.08 -18.20 15.49
N CYS A 607 5.51 -17.01 15.36
CA CYS A 607 4.33 -16.76 14.54
C CYS A 607 4.72 -16.03 13.24
N ALA A 608 4.31 -16.58 12.09
CA ALA A 608 4.39 -15.88 10.83
C ALA A 608 3.40 -14.70 10.81
N PRO A 609 3.67 -13.61 10.04
CA PRO A 609 2.75 -12.48 9.96
C PRO A 609 1.40 -12.90 9.37
N LEU A 610 0.32 -12.70 10.12
CA LEU A 610 -1.05 -12.90 9.66
C LEU A 610 -1.63 -11.53 9.26
N PHE A 611 -1.94 -11.36 7.98
CA PHE A 611 -2.46 -10.12 7.43
C PHE A 611 -3.97 -10.12 7.24
N VAL A 612 -4.55 -11.28 6.90
CA VAL A 612 -5.96 -11.46 6.58
C VAL A 612 -6.50 -12.63 7.41
N THR A 613 -7.68 -12.45 7.98
CA THR A 613 -8.37 -13.51 8.74
C THR A 613 -9.38 -14.29 7.90
N LYS A 614 -10.09 -13.59 7.00
CA LYS A 614 -11.05 -14.20 6.08
C LYS A 614 -11.27 -13.35 4.84
N ILE A 615 -11.74 -14.00 3.79
CA ILE A 615 -12.23 -13.38 2.55
C ILE A 615 -13.65 -13.86 2.32
N GLU A 616 -14.53 -12.93 2.00
CA GLU A 616 -15.92 -13.19 1.60
C GLU A 616 -16.11 -12.75 0.14
N ASP A 617 -17.06 -13.40 -0.54
CA ASP A 617 -17.53 -12.94 -1.84
C ASP A 617 -18.46 -11.71 -1.72
N SER A 618 -18.94 -11.19 -2.84
CA SER A 618 -19.86 -10.04 -2.87
C SER A 618 -21.18 -10.30 -2.15
N HIS A 619 -21.56 -11.56 -1.94
CA HIS A 619 -22.80 -11.97 -1.27
C HIS A 619 -22.62 -12.20 0.24
N GLY A 620 -21.38 -12.09 0.74
CA GLY A 620 -21.05 -12.32 2.15
C GLY A 620 -20.75 -13.79 2.48
N ASN A 621 -20.62 -14.67 1.48
CA ASN A 621 -20.22 -16.04 1.72
C ASN A 621 -18.71 -16.09 1.97
N VAL A 622 -18.29 -16.79 3.02
CA VAL A 622 -16.87 -16.99 3.34
C VAL A 622 -16.25 -17.94 2.32
N ILE A 623 -15.29 -17.46 1.55
CA ILE A 623 -14.58 -18.25 0.53
C ILE A 623 -13.17 -18.65 0.97
N ALA A 624 -12.58 -17.97 1.94
CA ALA A 624 -11.31 -18.36 2.55
C ALA A 624 -11.24 -17.92 4.02
N LYS A 625 -10.56 -18.74 4.86
CA LYS A 625 -10.15 -18.40 6.22
C LYS A 625 -8.68 -18.69 6.39
N PHE A 626 -7.97 -17.83 7.11
CA PHE A 626 -6.55 -17.97 7.37
C PHE A 626 -6.32 -18.18 8.87
N GLN A 627 -5.44 -19.11 9.17
CA GLN A 627 -5.06 -19.48 10.54
C GLN A 627 -3.62 -19.03 10.81
N PRO A 628 -3.27 -18.76 12.07
CA PRO A 628 -1.89 -18.51 12.45
C PRO A 628 -0.96 -19.66 12.03
N LEU A 629 0.14 -19.31 11.37
CA LEU A 629 1.22 -20.26 11.06
C LEU A 629 2.26 -20.17 12.16
N MET A 630 2.38 -21.25 12.95
CA MET A 630 3.23 -21.32 14.12
C MET A 630 4.30 -22.38 13.94
N THR A 631 5.50 -22.11 14.43
CA THR A 631 6.65 -23.02 14.39
C THR A 631 7.36 -22.98 15.73
N GLU A 632 7.55 -24.10 16.38
CA GLU A 632 8.42 -24.21 17.56
C GLU A 632 9.88 -24.04 17.12
N VAL A 633 10.62 -23.14 17.78
CA VAL A 633 11.98 -22.78 17.42
C VAL A 633 12.97 -23.05 18.55
N ILE A 634 12.58 -22.67 19.77
CA ILE A 634 13.38 -22.90 20.98
C ILE A 634 12.49 -23.42 22.10
N SER A 635 13.09 -24.06 23.09
CA SER A 635 12.34 -24.50 24.25
C SER A 635 11.75 -23.34 25.04
N GLU A 636 10.64 -23.60 25.74
CA GLU A 636 9.97 -22.62 26.60
C GLU A 636 10.93 -22.06 27.66
N VAL A 637 11.77 -22.92 28.27
CA VAL A 637 12.80 -22.52 29.24
C VAL A 637 13.79 -21.51 28.62
N SER A 638 14.30 -21.80 27.43
CA SER A 638 15.19 -20.89 26.71
C SER A 638 14.51 -19.57 26.37
N SER A 639 13.20 -19.59 26.06
CA SER A 639 12.41 -18.39 25.84
C SER A 639 12.35 -17.54 27.13
N TYR A 640 12.07 -18.14 28.29
CA TYR A 640 12.08 -17.43 29.58
C TYR A 640 13.43 -16.82 29.92
N GLN A 641 14.53 -17.55 29.67
CA GLN A 641 15.88 -17.07 29.84
C GLN A 641 16.16 -15.87 28.93
N MET A 642 15.72 -15.94 27.68
CA MET A 642 15.87 -14.83 26.72
C MET A 642 15.02 -13.61 27.09
N ILE A 643 13.80 -13.78 27.64
CA ILE A 643 13.01 -12.67 28.17
C ILE A 643 13.76 -11.95 29.29
N ASP A 644 14.36 -12.68 30.25
CA ASP A 644 15.18 -12.08 31.31
C ASP A 644 16.32 -11.24 30.76
N MET A 645 17.05 -11.77 29.77
CA MET A 645 18.15 -11.06 29.12
C MET A 645 17.68 -9.82 28.32
N LEU A 646 16.55 -9.89 27.63
CA LEU A 646 15.98 -8.78 26.87
C LEU A 646 15.41 -7.69 27.79
N ARG A 647 14.85 -8.06 28.95
CA ARG A 647 14.47 -7.14 30.02
C ARG A 647 15.68 -6.36 30.57
N ALA A 648 16.82 -7.04 30.74
CA ALA A 648 18.05 -6.41 31.21
C ALA A 648 18.50 -5.27 30.27
N VAL A 649 18.35 -5.43 28.95
CA VAL A 649 18.64 -4.37 27.96
C VAL A 649 17.82 -3.11 28.23
N ILE A 650 16.57 -3.26 28.66
CA ILE A 650 15.66 -2.14 28.95
C ILE A 650 15.85 -1.57 30.36
N GLN A 651 16.24 -2.40 31.33
CA GLN A 651 16.42 -1.97 32.72
C GLN A 651 17.66 -1.10 32.91
N GLY A 652 18.78 -1.46 32.29
CA GLY A 652 20.07 -0.75 32.51
C GLY A 652 21.03 -0.86 31.32
N GLY A 653 20.54 -1.25 30.14
CA GLY A 653 21.34 -1.42 28.94
C GLY A 653 21.06 -0.36 27.88
N THR A 654 21.30 -0.73 26.63
CA THR A 654 21.20 0.16 25.46
C THR A 654 19.77 0.67 25.18
N GLY A 655 18.73 0.02 25.76
CA GLY A 655 17.31 0.39 25.64
C GLY A 655 16.76 1.14 26.87
N SER A 656 17.59 1.49 27.86
CA SER A 656 17.16 2.07 29.14
C SER A 656 16.42 3.42 29.02
N ARG A 657 16.57 4.13 27.89
CA ARG A 657 15.79 5.36 27.62
C ARG A 657 14.29 5.15 27.72
N LEU A 658 13.76 3.94 27.44
CA LEU A 658 12.33 3.64 27.62
C LEU A 658 11.87 3.88 29.06
N ARG A 659 12.73 3.67 30.06
CA ARG A 659 12.45 3.88 31.47
C ARG A 659 12.58 5.36 31.87
N TYR A 660 13.76 5.95 31.69
CA TYR A 660 14.03 7.30 32.25
C TYR A 660 13.54 8.44 31.36
N ALA A 661 13.48 8.28 30.02
CA ALA A 661 13.06 9.35 29.11
C ALA A 661 11.60 9.24 28.66
N TYR A 662 11.06 8.01 28.55
CA TYR A 662 9.68 7.78 28.07
C TYR A 662 8.75 7.27 29.17
N HIS A 663 9.25 7.02 30.38
CA HIS A 663 8.49 6.64 31.58
C HIS A 663 7.58 5.42 31.39
N LEU A 664 7.98 4.48 30.52
CA LEU A 664 7.24 3.22 30.31
C LEU A 664 7.59 2.24 31.43
N THR A 665 6.59 1.81 32.21
CA THR A 665 6.74 0.91 33.36
C THR A 665 6.39 -0.54 33.03
N ALA A 666 5.80 -0.79 31.86
CA ALA A 666 5.37 -2.12 31.41
C ALA A 666 6.51 -3.15 31.44
N ASP A 667 6.13 -4.42 31.40
CA ASP A 667 7.08 -5.51 31.26
C ASP A 667 7.58 -5.60 29.82
N ILE A 668 8.76 -5.03 29.57
CA ILE A 668 9.33 -4.84 28.25
C ILE A 668 10.69 -5.52 28.16
N GLY A 669 10.85 -6.36 27.16
CA GLY A 669 12.14 -6.78 26.63
C GLY A 669 12.45 -6.08 25.33
N GLY A 670 13.70 -6.01 24.92
CA GLY A 670 14.02 -5.43 23.62
C GLY A 670 15.50 -5.42 23.27
N LYS A 671 15.79 -5.02 22.03
CA LYS A 671 17.17 -4.92 21.53
C LYS A 671 17.32 -3.76 20.56
N THR A 672 18.34 -2.96 20.77
CA THR A 672 18.78 -1.91 19.85
C THR A 672 19.73 -2.50 18.80
N GLY A 673 19.65 -2.02 17.56
CA GLY A 673 20.59 -2.31 16.50
C GLY A 673 21.17 -1.03 15.92
N THR A 674 22.44 -1.08 15.58
CA THR A 674 23.15 -0.01 14.87
C THR A 674 24.17 -0.68 13.98
N THR A 675 24.14 -0.36 12.70
CA THR A 675 25.14 -0.89 11.75
C THR A 675 26.37 0.01 11.70
N ASN A 676 27.43 -0.52 11.08
CA ASN A 676 28.62 0.26 10.82
C ASN A 676 28.25 1.57 10.09
N ASN A 677 28.94 2.64 10.42
CA ASN A 677 28.71 3.98 9.89
C ASN A 677 27.31 4.58 10.19
N ASN A 678 26.53 3.99 11.13
CA ASN A 678 25.19 4.46 11.51
C ASN A 678 24.17 4.50 10.36
N SER A 679 24.35 3.63 9.34
CA SER A 679 23.46 3.59 8.16
C SER A 679 22.05 3.07 8.49
N ASP A 680 21.95 2.19 9.48
CA ASP A 680 20.72 1.54 9.88
C ASP A 680 20.58 1.59 11.41
N GLY A 681 19.50 2.20 11.86
CA GLY A 681 19.10 2.21 13.25
C GLY A 681 17.88 1.33 13.47
N TRP A 682 17.97 0.37 14.40
CA TRP A 682 16.91 -0.59 14.69
C TRP A 682 16.51 -0.57 16.16
N PHE A 683 15.25 -0.85 16.40
CA PHE A 683 14.77 -1.25 17.71
C PHE A 683 13.71 -2.35 17.57
N MET A 684 13.94 -3.47 18.24
CA MET A 684 12.98 -4.55 18.40
C MET A 684 12.52 -4.56 19.85
N GLY A 685 11.22 -4.42 20.08
CA GLY A 685 10.61 -4.42 21.40
C GLY A 685 9.58 -5.53 21.53
N ILE A 686 9.59 -6.23 22.67
CA ILE A 686 8.61 -7.25 23.02
C ILE A 686 7.94 -6.88 24.34
N THR A 687 6.64 -7.13 24.39
CA THR A 687 5.81 -7.12 25.61
C THR A 687 5.04 -8.44 25.66
N PRO A 688 4.34 -8.77 26.73
CA PRO A 688 3.53 -10.01 26.78
C PRO A 688 2.51 -10.14 25.64
N GLU A 689 1.99 -9.02 25.14
CA GLU A 689 0.85 -8.98 24.22
C GLU A 689 1.22 -8.44 22.83
N LEU A 690 2.38 -7.77 22.67
CA LEU A 690 2.79 -7.12 21.42
C LEU A 690 4.29 -7.27 21.18
N VAL A 691 4.63 -7.56 19.92
CA VAL A 691 6.00 -7.48 19.39
C VAL A 691 6.03 -6.43 18.31
N SER A 692 6.99 -5.51 18.37
CA SER A 692 7.09 -4.43 17.39
C SER A 692 8.53 -4.20 16.96
N GLY A 693 8.71 -3.99 15.66
CA GLY A 693 9.97 -3.63 15.03
C GLY A 693 9.93 -2.25 14.43
N CYS A 694 11.00 -1.48 14.63
CA CYS A 694 11.22 -0.20 13.99
C CYS A 694 12.61 -0.12 13.37
N TRP A 695 12.67 0.40 12.15
CA TRP A 695 13.89 0.74 11.44
C TRP A 695 13.87 2.20 10.99
N VAL A 696 15.02 2.87 11.05
CA VAL A 696 15.25 4.20 10.51
C VAL A 696 16.61 4.25 9.82
N GLY A 697 16.67 4.84 8.62
CA GLY A 697 17.93 5.01 7.89
C GLY A 697 17.74 5.85 6.62
N GLY A 698 18.80 6.08 5.88
CA GLY A 698 18.74 6.71 4.56
C GLY A 698 18.25 5.74 3.48
N GLU A 699 17.82 6.26 2.34
CA GLU A 699 17.49 5.45 1.16
C GLU A 699 18.73 4.64 0.70
N ASP A 700 19.86 5.31 0.52
CA ASP A 700 21.17 4.69 0.31
C ASP A 700 21.93 4.59 1.65
N ARG A 701 22.75 3.56 1.82
CA ARG A 701 23.54 3.37 3.05
C ARG A 701 24.56 4.48 3.32
N ASP A 702 24.92 5.22 2.29
CA ASP A 702 25.85 6.35 2.37
C ASP A 702 25.18 7.67 2.82
N ILE A 703 23.89 7.60 3.16
CA ILE A 703 23.09 8.72 3.69
C ILE A 703 22.76 8.41 5.15
N HIS A 704 23.55 8.93 6.07
CA HIS A 704 23.45 8.65 7.49
C HIS A 704 24.09 9.76 8.35
N PHE A 705 23.82 9.76 9.64
CA PHE A 705 24.54 10.60 10.59
C PHE A 705 26.00 10.14 10.71
N ASP A 706 26.96 11.08 10.75
CA ASP A 706 28.37 10.76 10.95
C ASP A 706 28.67 10.34 12.40
N HIS A 707 27.88 10.81 13.37
CA HIS A 707 28.08 10.54 14.79
C HIS A 707 27.08 9.51 15.32
N THR A 708 27.59 8.51 16.04
CA THR A 708 26.79 7.42 16.62
C THR A 708 25.75 7.92 17.61
N SER A 709 26.03 9.00 18.34
CA SER A 709 25.08 9.60 19.29
C SER A 709 23.71 9.94 18.65
N MET A 710 23.71 10.36 17.38
CA MET A 710 22.52 10.66 16.60
C MET A 710 22.04 9.52 15.71
N GLY A 711 22.98 8.71 15.18
CA GLY A 711 22.66 7.64 14.21
C GLY A 711 22.37 6.26 14.82
N GLN A 712 22.59 6.08 16.13
CA GLN A 712 22.31 4.79 16.78
C GLN A 712 20.80 4.50 16.93
N GLY A 713 20.42 3.22 16.92
CA GLY A 713 19.05 2.77 17.03
C GLY A 713 18.32 3.27 18.30
N ALA A 714 19.05 3.48 19.39
CA ALA A 714 18.51 4.09 20.62
C ALA A 714 18.06 5.55 20.45
N THR A 715 18.54 6.26 19.42
CA THR A 715 18.17 7.65 19.11
C THR A 715 17.24 7.73 17.90
N THR A 716 17.36 6.82 16.95
CA THR A 716 16.60 6.85 15.68
C THR A 716 15.31 6.05 15.74
N ALA A 717 15.36 4.75 16.08
CA ALA A 717 14.22 3.82 15.99
C ALA A 717 13.47 3.66 17.34
N LEU A 718 14.17 3.53 18.45
CA LEU A 718 13.57 3.34 19.78
C LEU A 718 12.53 4.40 20.14
N PRO A 719 12.72 5.72 19.86
CA PRO A 719 11.72 6.72 20.18
C PRO A 719 10.40 6.58 19.43
N VAL A 720 10.42 6.10 18.18
CA VAL A 720 9.21 5.79 17.42
C VAL A 720 8.39 4.73 18.15
N TRP A 721 9.05 3.64 18.54
CA TRP A 721 8.46 2.57 19.34
C TRP A 721 7.88 3.08 20.67
N ALA A 722 8.63 3.93 21.36
CA ALA A 722 8.22 4.50 22.64
C ALA A 722 6.95 5.35 22.52
N TYR A 723 6.88 6.25 21.55
CA TYR A 723 5.69 7.07 21.30
C TYR A 723 4.47 6.25 20.92
N PHE A 724 4.67 5.19 20.12
CA PHE A 724 3.61 4.25 19.78
C PHE A 724 3.05 3.56 21.03
N MET A 725 3.92 2.96 21.84
CA MET A 725 3.48 2.25 23.05
C MET A 725 2.85 3.17 24.12
N GLN A 726 3.33 4.40 24.25
CA GLN A 726 2.69 5.40 25.12
C GLN A 726 1.22 5.62 24.74
N ARG A 727 0.92 5.71 23.44
CA ARG A 727 -0.45 5.88 22.94
C ARG A 727 -1.29 4.62 23.09
N VAL A 728 -0.72 3.45 22.79
CA VAL A 728 -1.39 2.16 22.94
C VAL A 728 -1.82 1.97 24.40
N TYR A 729 -0.93 2.20 25.36
CA TYR A 729 -1.27 2.08 26.78
C TYR A 729 -2.20 3.19 27.32
N ALA A 730 -2.22 4.34 26.68
CA ALA A 730 -3.14 5.41 27.03
C ALA A 730 -4.59 5.16 26.56
N ASP A 731 -4.79 4.41 25.48
CA ASP A 731 -6.12 4.08 24.94
C ASP A 731 -6.68 2.79 25.56
N LYS A 732 -7.47 2.96 26.62
CA LYS A 732 -8.11 1.85 27.35
C LYS A 732 -9.01 0.96 26.45
N ARG A 733 -9.49 1.49 25.33
CA ARG A 733 -10.37 0.71 24.40
C ARG A 733 -9.62 -0.40 23.69
N LEU A 734 -8.29 -0.32 23.60
CA LEU A 734 -7.44 -1.36 23.03
C LEU A 734 -7.24 -2.57 23.95
N GLY A 735 -7.49 -2.40 25.25
CA GLY A 735 -7.37 -3.48 26.26
C GLY A 735 -5.95 -3.72 26.77
N TYR A 736 -4.91 -3.13 26.17
CA TYR A 736 -3.52 -3.26 26.61
C TYR A 736 -3.24 -2.40 27.82
N ASN A 737 -2.46 -2.95 28.77
CA ASN A 737 -2.06 -2.16 29.96
C ASN A 737 -0.61 -2.46 30.39
N GLN A 738 -0.01 -1.51 31.13
CA GLN A 738 1.36 -1.66 31.59
C GLN A 738 1.54 -2.66 32.75
N GLY A 739 0.44 -3.16 33.31
CA GLY A 739 0.46 -4.14 34.42
C GLY A 739 0.67 -5.58 33.96
N THR A 740 0.35 -5.89 32.69
CA THR A 740 0.49 -7.24 32.14
C THR A 740 1.95 -7.69 32.18
N LYS A 741 2.18 -8.94 32.62
CA LYS A 741 3.51 -9.54 32.76
C LYS A 741 3.65 -10.72 31.83
N PHE A 742 4.88 -11.03 31.43
CA PHE A 742 5.15 -12.29 30.72
C PHE A 742 4.77 -13.48 31.61
N ALA A 743 4.17 -14.51 31.01
CA ALA A 743 3.77 -15.71 31.69
C ALA A 743 5.00 -16.60 32.00
N ILE A 744 5.79 -16.19 32.97
CA ILE A 744 6.96 -16.93 33.44
C ILE A 744 6.58 -17.56 34.80
N PRO A 745 6.85 -18.87 35.03
CA PRO A 745 6.57 -19.50 36.32
C PRO A 745 7.20 -18.73 37.50
N ALA A 746 6.45 -18.61 38.61
CA ALA A 746 6.89 -17.82 39.76
C ALA A 746 8.21 -18.33 40.40
N LYS A 747 8.47 -19.62 40.32
CA LYS A 747 9.68 -20.28 40.84
C LYS A 747 10.82 -20.35 39.79
N PHE A 748 10.61 -19.81 38.56
CA PHE A 748 11.61 -19.89 37.50
C PHE A 748 12.88 -19.17 37.90
N ASN A 749 14.01 -19.88 37.86
CA ASN A 749 15.35 -19.32 38.05
C ASN A 749 16.10 -19.28 36.71
N PRO A 750 16.37 -18.09 36.13
CA PRO A 750 17.04 -18.01 34.83
C PRO A 750 18.48 -18.55 34.85
N CYS A 751 19.06 -18.81 36.04
CA CYS A 751 20.42 -19.34 36.19
C CYS A 751 20.47 -20.88 36.24
N GLU A 752 19.33 -21.56 36.19
CA GLU A 752 19.27 -23.03 36.12
C GLU A 752 19.24 -23.53 34.68
N THR A 753 19.81 -24.68 34.43
CA THR A 753 19.78 -25.33 33.11
C THR A 753 18.42 -25.96 32.85
N ALA A 754 18.05 -26.18 31.58
CA ALA A 754 16.80 -26.82 31.20
C ALA A 754 16.64 -28.23 31.84
N ASP A 755 17.71 -28.99 31.94
CA ASP A 755 17.74 -30.31 32.54
C ASP A 755 17.41 -30.29 34.05
N THR A 756 17.88 -29.27 34.78
CA THR A 756 17.63 -29.09 36.21
C THR A 756 16.16 -28.71 36.47
N ILE A 757 15.54 -27.95 35.60
CA ILE A 757 14.15 -27.49 35.73
C ILE A 757 13.18 -28.66 35.47
N ASN A 758 13.44 -29.52 34.48
CA ASN A 758 12.59 -30.68 34.15
C ASN A 758 12.58 -31.71 35.29
N VAL A 759 13.70 -31.92 35.98
CA VAL A 759 13.75 -32.89 37.13
C VAL A 759 12.91 -32.39 38.31
N ASN A 760 12.88 -31.09 38.57
CA ASN A 760 12.14 -30.48 39.67
C ASN A 760 10.61 -30.36 39.38
N GLY A 761 10.22 -30.21 38.11
CA GLY A 761 8.81 -30.10 37.69
C GLY A 761 8.06 -31.42 37.68
N ILE A 762 8.73 -32.54 37.39
CA ILE A 762 8.12 -33.90 37.35
C ILE A 762 7.90 -34.44 38.76
N GLN A 763 8.60 -33.99 39.78
CA GLN A 763 8.42 -34.45 41.16
C GLN A 763 7.21 -33.84 41.87
N GLU A 764 6.62 -32.72 41.39
CA GLU A 764 5.45 -32.10 42.04
C GLU A 764 4.08 -32.54 41.45
N GLU A 765 3.99 -33.21 40.30
CA GLU A 765 2.72 -33.65 39.70
C GLU A 765 2.33 -35.13 40.01
N TYR A 766 3.15 -35.88 40.73
CA TYR A 766 2.88 -37.28 41.07
C TYR A 766 2.80 -37.57 42.60
N PHE A 767 2.41 -36.58 43.40
CA PHE A 767 2.06 -36.84 44.82
C PHE A 767 0.78 -36.08 45.24
#